data_6a45a51554e3292a8cd2a8e2cf91e681
#
_entry.id   6a45a51554e3292a8cd2a8e2cf91e681
#
_cell.length_a   1.000
_cell.length_b   1.000
_cell.length_c   1.000
_cell.angle_alpha   90.00
_cell.angle_beta   90.00
_cell.angle_gamma   90.00
#
_symmetry.space_group_name_H-M   'P 1'
#
loop_
_entity.id
_entity.type
_entity.pdbx_description
1 polymer ?
#
loop_
_entity_poly.entity_id
_entity_poly.type
_entity_poly.pdbx_seq_one_letter_code
_entity_poly.pdbx_strand_id
1 'polypeptide(L)'
;MKKKTVHIISHSHWDREWYLPLERHKMKLLDLIDTNMELFDKDPGFYSFHLDGQTIVLDDYLEIRPEKREELLRHVREGHFRVGPFYILQDEFLTSGEANVRNLQTGIREAKAYGNLTKVGYFPDAFGNAGQMPQLLTQAGMEAVAFGRGVKPVGFNNELKEGGEYESAYSEMQWQSPDGTKLLGILFANWYCNGMEIPVDEKEAKAYWDERLAKAEMFASTDELLFMNGCDHQPVQKDLSAAIETARRLYPDIEFVHSNFEDYVKKVQAEAGEKLSTVKGELTSQETDGWYTLVNTCSSHVTLKRQNRRNEVALERVSEPLAVFAAENGKEYPHDRFNYAWKILMQNHPHDSICGCSVDQVNKEIEVRFDRSTEIAHTLSEDASAYVADLTDTSVFEKYGENAVPFVVFNTTGDERTGKVTVVLDAKRDYNKWLWDGRRDMKAWELPEYVVVDSEGNVQKATVEDADVKFGYDLPDDKFRQPYMARQVKVSLFAEKLPALGYRTYALVPAEAAGTAVKGSNIASDDRHLENEFLKVAINDDGTLNVLDKQTGKTYEGLGYFEDTLDAGNEYIYFCPKGNPAIVTKGTKAEIKLVENTDFAASVEVTNVLTVPVSADDQLKEEQEGLVEFMKRTCKRSSETTQIVLHTTITLEKDSRSVKFVTEFDNTAKDHRIRVVAPTGISCTHHYADSVFEVVNRPNEHSKLWENPCKCEHQQSFVGLNDEKGGMLIANIGLYEYEILPEEKNALAVTILRSVGELGDWGVFPTELSQQLRHITAEYEMTFFAGDLVESNSFRSAYQFQVPYTVAQTKVHAGTLPAEKSWLTWEGERMMFSNLKEKAEGTDRMARFVNCSGEPTVLRIKKDASFETLYFSNILEEEVRPETANADGWYEIPVRGFEIVTVGVNV
;
A
#
# COMPACT_ATOMS: atom_id res chain seq x y z
N MET A 1 -36.93 -12.94 33.99
CA MET A 1 -36.21 -12.05 33.08
C MET A 1 -34.87 -12.70 32.85
N LYS A 2 -34.34 -12.69 31.62
CA LYS A 2 -32.97 -13.14 31.37
C LYS A 2 -32.03 -12.21 32.11
N LYS A 3 -30.97 -12.75 32.70
CA LYS A 3 -29.99 -11.98 33.45
C LYS A 3 -29.03 -11.34 32.44
N LYS A 4 -28.76 -10.04 32.52
CA LYS A 4 -27.74 -9.38 31.71
C LYS A 4 -26.37 -9.94 32.08
N THR A 5 -25.49 -10.06 31.07
CA THR A 5 -24.12 -10.48 31.28
C THR A 5 -23.18 -9.34 30.90
N VAL A 6 -22.25 -9.02 31.77
CA VAL A 6 -21.15 -8.08 31.57
C VAL A 6 -19.89 -8.88 31.28
N HIS A 7 -19.42 -8.84 30.03
CA HIS A 7 -18.17 -9.44 29.59
C HIS A 7 -17.03 -8.44 29.80
N ILE A 8 -16.12 -8.74 30.71
CA ILE A 8 -14.93 -7.95 30.98
C ILE A 8 -13.75 -8.64 30.28
N ILE A 9 -13.18 -8.02 29.27
CA ILE A 9 -12.05 -8.57 28.52
C ILE A 9 -10.81 -7.76 28.86
N SER A 10 -9.85 -8.39 29.52
CA SER A 10 -8.55 -7.79 29.82
C SER A 10 -7.71 -7.72 28.56
N HIS A 11 -7.15 -6.55 28.26
CA HIS A 11 -6.30 -6.29 27.12
C HIS A 11 -5.33 -5.12 27.38
N SER A 12 -4.42 -4.88 26.46
CA SER A 12 -3.69 -3.63 26.32
C SER A 12 -3.60 -3.36 24.84
N HIS A 13 -4.07 -2.20 24.37
CA HIS A 13 -3.76 -1.78 23.01
C HIS A 13 -2.26 -1.51 22.95
N TRP A 14 -1.59 -2.21 22.04
CA TRP A 14 -0.14 -2.26 22.06
C TRP A 14 0.41 -1.71 20.75
N ASP A 15 0.59 -0.38 20.70
CA ASP A 15 1.38 0.24 19.66
C ASP A 15 2.83 -0.14 19.88
N ARG A 16 3.38 -0.81 18.89
CA ARG A 16 4.75 -1.31 18.97
C ARG A 16 5.75 -0.15 19.07
N GLU A 17 5.43 0.97 18.44
CA GLU A 17 6.16 2.23 18.43
C GLU A 17 5.18 3.37 18.11
N TRP A 18 5.27 4.51 18.79
CA TRP A 18 4.41 5.68 18.60
C TRP A 18 5.05 6.93 19.26
N TYR A 19 4.54 7.37 20.44
CA TYR A 19 5.11 8.48 21.23
C TYR A 19 6.41 8.09 21.96
N LEU A 20 6.78 6.82 21.94
CA LEU A 20 8.05 6.27 22.37
C LEU A 20 8.62 5.38 21.28
N PRO A 21 9.97 5.31 21.13
CA PRO A 21 10.61 4.36 20.23
C PRO A 21 10.35 2.91 20.63
N LEU A 22 10.44 1.99 19.65
CA LEU A 22 10.23 0.56 19.79
C LEU A 22 10.87 -0.05 21.05
N GLU A 23 12.16 0.18 21.28
CA GLU A 23 12.87 -0.46 22.39
C GLU A 23 12.33 -0.03 23.77
N ARG A 24 11.81 1.18 23.88
CA ARG A 24 11.20 1.65 25.12
C ARG A 24 9.83 1.01 25.39
N HIS A 25 8.99 0.82 24.34
CA HIS A 25 7.76 0.05 24.45
C HIS A 25 8.05 -1.42 24.73
N LYS A 26 9.05 -2.02 24.05
CA LYS A 26 9.47 -3.41 24.24
C LYS A 26 9.87 -3.72 25.69
N MET A 27 10.57 -2.78 26.37
CA MET A 27 10.88 -2.95 27.80
C MET A 27 9.63 -3.01 28.66
N LYS A 28 8.59 -2.21 28.35
CA LYS A 28 7.29 -2.26 29.05
C LYS A 28 6.50 -3.53 28.72
N LEU A 29 6.64 -4.07 27.51
CA LEU A 29 6.02 -5.32 27.09
C LEU A 29 6.49 -6.50 27.95
N LEU A 30 7.79 -6.54 28.33
CA LEU A 30 8.32 -7.59 29.21
C LEU A 30 7.56 -7.61 30.55
N ASP A 31 7.36 -6.43 31.16
CA ASP A 31 6.65 -6.31 32.44
C ASP A 31 5.17 -6.72 32.30
N LEU A 32 4.54 -6.36 31.17
CA LEU A 32 3.15 -6.73 30.89
C LEU A 32 2.99 -8.26 30.78
N ILE A 33 3.82 -8.92 29.98
CA ILE A 33 3.76 -10.38 29.76
C ILE A 33 4.11 -11.14 31.06
N ASP A 34 5.20 -10.76 31.73
CA ASP A 34 5.60 -11.39 33.00
C ASP A 34 4.52 -11.27 34.06
N THR A 35 3.88 -10.09 34.20
CA THR A 35 2.80 -9.87 35.16
C THR A 35 1.57 -10.71 34.83
N ASN A 36 1.20 -10.85 33.57
CA ASN A 36 0.08 -11.70 33.15
C ASN A 36 0.35 -13.17 33.47
N MET A 37 1.53 -13.72 33.15
CA MET A 37 1.88 -15.10 33.48
C MET A 37 1.82 -15.35 35.00
N GLU A 38 2.31 -14.39 35.78
CA GLU A 38 2.24 -14.45 37.24
C GLU A 38 0.77 -14.49 37.77
N LEU A 39 -0.11 -13.67 37.18
CA LEU A 39 -1.53 -13.63 37.54
C LEU A 39 -2.25 -14.93 37.17
N PHE A 40 -2.01 -15.47 35.97
CA PHE A 40 -2.61 -16.76 35.56
C PHE A 40 -2.25 -17.90 36.49
N ASP A 41 -1.03 -17.93 37.03
CA ASP A 41 -0.61 -18.97 37.99
C ASP A 41 -1.12 -18.75 39.40
N LYS A 42 -1.42 -17.51 39.84
CA LYS A 42 -1.75 -17.17 41.22
C LYS A 42 -3.22 -16.84 41.49
N ASP A 43 -3.91 -16.31 40.47
CA ASP A 43 -5.30 -15.86 40.61
C ASP A 43 -6.24 -16.65 39.68
N PRO A 44 -6.97 -17.65 40.19
CA PRO A 44 -7.92 -18.42 39.38
C PRO A 44 -9.06 -17.60 38.76
N GLY A 45 -9.33 -16.41 39.32
CA GLY A 45 -10.32 -15.47 38.78
C GLY A 45 -9.83 -14.71 37.57
N PHE A 46 -8.49 -14.63 37.35
CA PHE A 46 -7.86 -13.98 36.21
C PHE A 46 -7.35 -15.04 35.25
N TYR A 47 -8.09 -15.33 34.16
CA TYR A 47 -7.79 -16.48 33.31
C TYR A 47 -7.59 -16.15 31.84
N SER A 48 -7.79 -14.92 31.38
CA SER A 48 -7.70 -14.55 29.98
C SER A 48 -7.13 -13.15 29.81
N PHE A 49 -6.28 -12.97 28.82
CA PHE A 49 -5.77 -11.68 28.37
C PHE A 49 -5.67 -11.65 26.83
N HIS A 50 -6.25 -10.64 26.22
CA HIS A 50 -6.22 -10.45 24.78
C HIS A 50 -4.95 -9.69 24.40
N LEU A 51 -4.09 -10.33 23.57
CA LEU A 51 -2.82 -9.76 23.10
C LEU A 51 -3.04 -8.94 21.83
N ASP A 52 -4.00 -8.04 21.88
CA ASP A 52 -4.23 -6.99 20.88
C ASP A 52 -4.33 -7.47 19.43
N GLY A 53 -4.80 -8.71 19.21
CA GLY A 53 -4.99 -9.28 17.88
C GLY A 53 -3.70 -9.59 17.10
N GLN A 54 -2.51 -9.49 17.70
CA GLN A 54 -1.23 -9.60 17.01
C GLN A 54 -0.30 -10.67 17.62
N THR A 55 0.55 -11.26 16.77
CA THR A 55 1.54 -12.29 17.22
C THR A 55 2.92 -11.71 17.47
N ILE A 56 3.29 -10.59 16.82
CA ILE A 56 4.62 -9.99 16.92
C ILE A 56 5.05 -9.68 18.35
N VAL A 57 4.11 -9.36 19.24
CA VAL A 57 4.40 -9.12 20.66
C VAL A 57 5.03 -10.32 21.35
N LEU A 58 4.75 -11.55 20.89
CA LEU A 58 5.41 -12.75 21.39
C LEU A 58 6.83 -12.87 20.83
N ASP A 59 7.06 -12.53 19.56
CA ASP A 59 8.40 -12.49 18.98
C ASP A 59 9.26 -11.46 19.71
N ASP A 60 8.73 -10.23 19.96
CA ASP A 60 9.42 -9.16 20.68
C ASP A 60 9.77 -9.56 22.13
N TYR A 61 8.86 -10.26 22.82
CA TYR A 61 9.14 -10.79 24.16
C TYR A 61 10.21 -11.87 24.15
N LEU A 62 10.09 -12.85 23.25
CA LEU A 62 10.99 -14.01 23.18
C LEU A 62 12.38 -13.66 22.61
N GLU A 63 12.54 -12.57 21.90
CA GLU A 63 13.84 -12.06 21.50
C GLU A 63 14.72 -11.73 22.71
N ILE A 64 14.11 -11.24 23.80
CA ILE A 64 14.81 -10.82 25.02
C ILE A 64 14.78 -11.91 26.10
N ARG A 65 13.68 -12.69 26.16
CA ARG A 65 13.45 -13.72 27.17
C ARG A 65 13.26 -15.13 26.54
N PRO A 66 14.21 -15.60 25.75
CA PRO A 66 14.06 -16.90 25.08
C PRO A 66 13.90 -18.08 26.06
N GLU A 67 14.43 -17.96 27.29
CA GLU A 67 14.30 -18.95 28.36
C GLU A 67 12.86 -19.10 28.88
N LYS A 68 12.01 -18.11 28.67
CA LYS A 68 10.59 -18.12 29.06
C LYS A 68 9.66 -18.77 28.01
N ARG A 69 10.20 -19.24 26.89
CA ARG A 69 9.41 -19.76 25.77
C ARG A 69 8.38 -20.84 26.20
N GLU A 70 8.81 -21.85 26.92
CA GLU A 70 7.91 -22.95 27.30
C GLU A 70 6.82 -22.50 28.30
N GLU A 71 7.15 -21.60 29.21
CA GLU A 71 6.19 -21.03 30.14
C GLU A 71 5.13 -20.19 29.40
N LEU A 72 5.57 -19.30 28.52
CA LEU A 72 4.71 -18.48 27.68
C LEU A 72 3.78 -19.33 26.80
N LEU A 73 4.33 -20.31 26.08
CA LEU A 73 3.55 -21.19 25.20
C LEU A 73 2.58 -22.09 25.94
N ARG A 74 2.87 -22.45 27.20
CA ARG A 74 1.91 -23.14 28.06
C ARG A 74 0.66 -22.29 28.28
N HIS A 75 0.83 -21.01 28.64
CA HIS A 75 -0.30 -20.08 28.84
C HIS A 75 -1.07 -19.80 27.53
N VAL A 76 -0.39 -19.76 26.40
CA VAL A 76 -1.07 -19.65 25.08
C VAL A 76 -1.92 -20.89 24.80
N ARG A 77 -1.38 -22.11 24.97
CA ARG A 77 -2.10 -23.37 24.72
C ARG A 77 -3.28 -23.57 25.68
N GLU A 78 -3.15 -23.13 26.93
CA GLU A 78 -4.23 -23.16 27.94
C GLU A 78 -5.31 -22.09 27.66
N GLY A 79 -5.10 -21.20 26.67
CA GLY A 79 -6.04 -20.15 26.29
C GLY A 79 -6.03 -18.95 27.22
N HIS A 80 -5.04 -18.83 28.10
CA HIS A 80 -4.85 -17.67 28.95
C HIS A 80 -4.47 -16.45 28.11
N PHE A 81 -3.48 -16.55 27.23
CA PHE A 81 -3.25 -15.54 26.20
C PHE A 81 -4.06 -15.83 24.94
N ARG A 82 -4.82 -14.83 24.48
CA ARG A 82 -5.55 -14.82 23.22
C ARG A 82 -4.71 -14.15 22.16
N VAL A 83 -4.34 -14.87 21.09
CA VAL A 83 -3.29 -14.48 20.14
C VAL A 83 -3.80 -14.45 18.70
N GLY A 84 -3.35 -13.51 17.90
CA GLY A 84 -3.72 -13.35 16.50
C GLY A 84 -5.12 -12.77 16.30
N PRO A 85 -5.62 -12.69 15.06
CA PRO A 85 -5.18 -13.43 13.87
C PRO A 85 -4.05 -12.77 13.05
N PHE A 86 -3.66 -11.55 13.36
CA PHE A 86 -2.67 -10.81 12.59
C PHE A 86 -1.24 -11.06 13.11
N TYR A 87 -0.25 -10.87 12.24
CA TYR A 87 1.14 -10.74 12.65
C TYR A 87 1.36 -9.44 13.42
N ILE A 88 0.82 -8.33 12.88
CA ILE A 88 0.92 -6.99 13.44
C ILE A 88 -0.37 -6.20 13.16
N LEU A 89 -0.71 -5.22 13.99
CA LEU A 89 -1.86 -4.33 13.75
C LEU A 89 -1.51 -3.28 12.69
N GLN A 90 -1.84 -3.59 11.43
CA GLN A 90 -1.60 -2.72 10.29
C GLN A 90 -2.63 -1.60 10.17
N ASP A 91 -2.23 -0.50 9.51
CA ASP A 91 -3.18 0.36 8.82
C ASP A 91 -3.62 -0.33 7.53
N GLU A 92 -4.93 -0.39 7.26
CA GLU A 92 -5.44 -1.12 6.12
C GLU A 92 -5.28 -0.35 4.81
N PHE A 93 -5.48 0.98 4.82
CA PHE A 93 -5.50 1.80 3.61
C PHE A 93 -4.13 2.16 3.05
N LEU A 94 -3.12 2.25 3.92
CA LEU A 94 -1.74 2.59 3.52
C LEU A 94 -0.89 1.36 3.19
N THR A 95 -1.48 0.16 3.27
CA THR A 95 -0.84 -1.11 2.95
C THR A 95 -1.56 -1.79 1.78
N SER A 96 -0.82 -2.50 0.93
CA SER A 96 -1.41 -3.19 -0.22
C SER A 96 -2.37 -4.31 0.20
N GLY A 97 -3.28 -4.70 -0.69
CA GLY A 97 -4.13 -5.86 -0.46
C GLY A 97 -3.33 -7.14 -0.19
N GLU A 98 -2.22 -7.35 -0.89
CA GLU A 98 -1.32 -8.49 -0.64
C GLU A 98 -0.61 -8.38 0.71
N ALA A 99 -0.19 -7.17 1.13
CA ALA A 99 0.39 -6.98 2.46
C ALA A 99 -0.60 -7.33 3.58
N ASN A 100 -1.87 -6.91 3.45
CA ASN A 100 -2.95 -7.30 4.36
C ASN A 100 -3.13 -8.83 4.41
N VAL A 101 -3.11 -9.50 3.26
CA VAL A 101 -3.18 -10.98 3.18
C VAL A 101 -1.95 -11.62 3.83
N ARG A 102 -0.73 -11.13 3.55
CA ARG A 102 0.51 -11.67 4.16
C ARG A 102 0.53 -11.52 5.67
N ASN A 103 0.02 -10.40 6.17
CA ASN A 103 -0.11 -10.14 7.59
C ASN A 103 -1.02 -11.18 8.26
N LEU A 104 -2.20 -11.40 7.67
CA LEU A 104 -3.19 -12.37 8.16
C LEU A 104 -2.67 -13.82 8.05
N GLN A 105 -2.07 -14.20 6.91
CA GLN A 105 -1.46 -15.53 6.72
C GLN A 105 -0.35 -15.80 7.74
N THR A 106 0.53 -14.82 7.98
CA THR A 106 1.64 -14.95 8.92
C THR A 106 1.14 -15.07 10.34
N GLY A 107 0.23 -14.18 10.77
CA GLY A 107 -0.33 -14.20 12.11
C GLY A 107 -1.10 -15.48 12.42
N ILE A 108 -1.95 -15.96 11.50
CA ILE A 108 -2.68 -17.23 11.68
C ILE A 108 -1.72 -18.42 11.78
N ARG A 109 -0.69 -18.48 10.93
CA ARG A 109 0.32 -19.55 10.96
C ARG A 109 1.07 -19.56 12.29
N GLU A 110 1.50 -18.41 12.77
CA GLU A 110 2.20 -18.28 14.05
C GLU A 110 1.31 -18.59 15.25
N ALA A 111 0.09 -18.03 15.29
CA ALA A 111 -0.85 -18.30 16.35
C ALA A 111 -1.18 -19.79 16.46
N LYS A 112 -1.40 -20.47 15.33
CA LYS A 112 -1.55 -21.94 15.28
C LYS A 112 -0.30 -22.67 15.81
N ALA A 113 0.89 -22.20 15.44
CA ALA A 113 2.15 -22.79 15.91
C ALA A 113 2.38 -22.55 17.42
N TYR A 114 1.95 -21.43 17.95
CA TYR A 114 1.97 -21.15 19.39
C TYR A 114 0.92 -21.97 20.17
N GLY A 115 -0.15 -22.41 19.49
CA GLY A 115 -1.12 -23.36 20.05
C GLY A 115 -2.50 -22.81 20.32
N ASN A 116 -2.78 -21.54 20.02
CA ASN A 116 -4.11 -20.94 20.11
C ASN A 116 -4.26 -19.85 19.03
N LEU A 117 -5.44 -19.77 18.42
CA LEU A 117 -5.80 -18.76 17.42
C LEU A 117 -7.13 -18.14 17.82
N THR A 118 -7.13 -16.84 18.05
CA THR A 118 -8.35 -16.04 18.19
C THR A 118 -9.02 -15.88 16.82
N LYS A 119 -10.30 -16.25 16.73
CA LYS A 119 -11.07 -16.20 15.47
C LYS A 119 -11.89 -14.92 15.31
N VAL A 120 -11.36 -13.81 15.79
CA VAL A 120 -11.97 -12.48 15.69
C VAL A 120 -10.94 -11.53 15.10
N GLY A 121 -11.26 -10.92 13.96
CA GLY A 121 -10.49 -9.80 13.41
C GLY A 121 -10.50 -8.65 14.41
N TYR A 122 -9.42 -7.88 14.49
CA TYR A 122 -9.28 -6.90 15.57
C TYR A 122 -8.56 -5.64 15.06
N PHE A 123 -9.28 -4.52 15.03
CA PHE A 123 -8.81 -3.21 14.54
C PHE A 123 -9.25 -2.11 15.54
N PRO A 124 -8.69 -2.10 16.77
CA PRO A 124 -9.19 -1.21 17.81
C PRO A 124 -8.99 0.26 17.43
N ASP A 125 -7.91 0.57 16.76
CA ASP A 125 -7.49 1.94 16.48
C ASP A 125 -7.07 2.21 15.02
N ALA A 126 -7.26 1.28 14.09
CA ALA A 126 -6.99 1.51 12.67
C ALA A 126 -7.75 2.73 12.14
N PHE A 127 -7.11 3.56 11.29
CA PHE A 127 -7.64 4.85 10.85
C PHE A 127 -8.66 4.70 9.71
N GLY A 128 -9.70 3.95 10.00
CA GLY A 128 -10.72 3.46 9.09
C GLY A 128 -10.48 2.00 8.73
N ASN A 129 -11.48 1.37 8.08
CA ASN A 129 -11.40 -0.04 7.74
C ASN A 129 -11.85 -0.28 6.29
N ALA A 130 -11.12 -1.11 5.56
CA ALA A 130 -11.33 -1.38 4.15
C ALA A 130 -12.58 -2.23 3.89
N GLY A 131 -13.33 -1.89 2.85
CA GLY A 131 -14.61 -2.56 2.53
C GLY A 131 -14.49 -4.07 2.29
N GLN A 132 -13.33 -4.55 1.86
CA GLN A 132 -13.09 -5.96 1.59
C GLN A 132 -12.70 -6.80 2.82
N MET A 133 -12.53 -6.20 4.00
CA MET A 133 -12.13 -6.96 5.20
C MET A 133 -13.10 -8.07 5.59
N PRO A 134 -14.45 -7.92 5.54
CA PRO A 134 -15.34 -9.05 5.81
C PRO A 134 -15.11 -10.24 4.87
N GLN A 135 -14.80 -10.01 3.59
CA GLN A 135 -14.49 -11.07 2.64
C GLN A 135 -13.17 -11.76 2.99
N LEU A 136 -12.10 -10.99 3.24
CA LEU A 136 -10.78 -11.51 3.60
C LEU A 136 -10.84 -12.32 4.91
N LEU A 137 -11.45 -11.78 5.94
CA LEU A 137 -11.58 -12.43 7.24
C LEU A 137 -12.44 -13.71 7.18
N THR A 138 -13.51 -13.68 6.39
CA THR A 138 -14.36 -14.87 6.19
C THR A 138 -13.60 -15.98 5.46
N GLN A 139 -12.83 -15.64 4.41
CA GLN A 139 -11.98 -16.60 3.72
C GLN A 139 -10.86 -17.15 4.62
N ALA A 140 -10.45 -16.39 5.63
CA ALA A 140 -9.49 -16.83 6.65
C ALA A 140 -10.12 -17.62 7.81
N GLY A 141 -11.45 -17.80 7.80
CA GLY A 141 -12.17 -18.55 8.84
C GLY A 141 -12.43 -17.79 10.13
N MET A 142 -12.44 -16.45 10.08
CA MET A 142 -12.82 -15.61 11.22
C MET A 142 -14.35 -15.60 11.38
N GLU A 143 -14.82 -15.46 12.63
CA GLU A 143 -16.24 -15.53 13.01
C GLU A 143 -16.85 -14.15 13.27
N ALA A 144 -16.01 -13.15 13.55
CA ALA A 144 -16.40 -11.77 13.80
C ALA A 144 -15.20 -10.83 13.57
N VAL A 145 -15.47 -9.51 13.64
CA VAL A 145 -14.45 -8.48 13.66
C VAL A 145 -14.83 -7.37 14.64
N ALA A 146 -13.87 -6.92 15.45
CA ALA A 146 -14.03 -5.79 16.35
C ALA A 146 -13.19 -4.62 15.85
N PHE A 147 -13.73 -3.40 15.89
CA PHE A 147 -13.08 -2.18 15.40
C PHE A 147 -13.51 -0.95 16.19
N GLY A 148 -12.64 0.09 16.18
CA GLY A 148 -12.88 1.32 16.94
C GLY A 148 -13.38 2.49 16.10
N ARG A 149 -13.20 2.50 14.78
CA ARG A 149 -13.39 3.72 13.97
C ARG A 149 -14.24 3.49 12.72
N GLY A 150 -14.79 4.59 12.19
CA GLY A 150 -15.31 4.68 10.83
C GLY A 150 -16.81 4.48 10.64
N VAL A 151 -17.58 4.20 11.70
CA VAL A 151 -19.05 4.09 11.64
C VAL A 151 -19.69 5.43 12.00
N LYS A 152 -20.72 5.82 11.30
CA LYS A 152 -21.41 7.12 11.48
C LYS A 152 -22.78 7.01 12.12
N PRO A 153 -23.26 8.11 12.72
CA PRO A 153 -22.47 9.15 13.35
C PRO A 153 -22.31 8.85 14.82
N VAL A 154 -21.09 8.73 15.28
CA VAL A 154 -20.78 8.56 16.69
C VAL A 154 -20.04 9.81 17.20
N GLY A 155 -20.22 10.13 18.48
CA GLY A 155 -19.48 11.19 19.14
C GLY A 155 -18.10 10.73 19.60
N PHE A 156 -17.43 11.60 20.35
CA PHE A 156 -16.14 11.29 20.95
C PHE A 156 -16.22 9.97 21.77
N ASN A 157 -15.18 9.15 21.65
CA ASN A 157 -15.15 7.81 22.25
C ASN A 157 -16.33 6.88 21.83
N ASN A 158 -16.84 7.03 20.61
CA ASN A 158 -17.99 6.26 20.11
C ASN A 158 -19.23 6.34 21.02
N GLU A 159 -19.42 7.44 21.72
CA GLU A 159 -20.69 7.71 22.40
C GLU A 159 -21.77 8.04 21.36
N LEU A 160 -23.04 7.77 21.70
CA LEU A 160 -24.14 8.13 20.83
C LEU A 160 -24.23 9.65 20.66
N LYS A 161 -24.19 10.13 19.42
CA LYS A 161 -24.32 11.54 19.08
C LYS A 161 -25.78 11.96 19.06
N GLU A 162 -26.17 12.93 19.88
CA GLU A 162 -27.54 13.43 19.93
C GLU A 162 -27.98 14.01 18.57
N GLY A 163 -29.12 13.53 18.06
CA GLY A 163 -29.67 13.97 16.76
C GLY A 163 -28.92 13.42 15.53
N GLY A 164 -28.04 12.47 15.70
CA GLY A 164 -27.31 11.82 14.60
C GLY A 164 -28.16 10.85 13.79
N GLU A 165 -27.79 10.67 12.52
CA GLU A 165 -28.31 9.60 11.65
C GLU A 165 -27.30 8.44 11.71
N TYR A 166 -27.68 7.32 12.33
CA TYR A 166 -26.80 6.19 12.56
C TYR A 166 -26.81 5.19 11.38
N GLU A 167 -25.64 4.70 10.96
CA GLU A 167 -25.54 3.53 10.07
C GLU A 167 -25.99 2.25 10.76
N SER A 168 -25.71 2.14 12.06
CA SER A 168 -26.18 1.07 12.91
C SER A 168 -26.86 1.63 14.16
N ALA A 169 -27.99 1.03 14.54
CA ALA A 169 -28.65 1.33 15.80
C ALA A 169 -27.94 0.74 17.03
N TYR A 170 -26.98 -0.16 16.79
CA TYR A 170 -26.27 -0.92 17.82
C TYR A 170 -24.77 -0.94 17.57
N SER A 171 -24.00 -1.21 18.62
CA SER A 171 -22.56 -1.47 18.51
C SER A 171 -22.25 -2.75 17.73
N GLU A 172 -23.14 -3.74 17.78
CA GLU A 172 -23.04 -4.94 16.95
C GLU A 172 -23.85 -4.76 15.64
N MET A 173 -23.27 -5.17 14.51
CA MET A 173 -23.84 -5.00 13.19
C MET A 173 -23.45 -6.14 12.25
N GLN A 174 -24.13 -6.25 11.12
CA GLN A 174 -23.66 -7.04 9.99
C GLN A 174 -22.82 -6.14 9.10
N TRP A 175 -21.50 -6.29 9.14
CA TRP A 175 -20.64 -5.60 8.19
C TRP A 175 -20.56 -6.40 6.90
N GLN A 176 -20.93 -5.77 5.79
CA GLN A 176 -21.03 -6.40 4.49
C GLN A 176 -19.99 -5.82 3.53
N SER A 177 -19.10 -6.68 3.03
CA SER A 177 -18.18 -6.31 1.95
C SER A 177 -18.89 -6.15 0.60
N PRO A 178 -18.25 -5.49 -0.38
CA PRO A 178 -18.85 -5.22 -1.70
C PRO A 178 -19.31 -6.48 -2.45
N ASP A 179 -18.64 -7.62 -2.27
CA ASP A 179 -19.03 -8.92 -2.86
C ASP A 179 -20.29 -9.54 -2.23
N GLY A 180 -20.85 -8.92 -1.18
CA GLY A 180 -22.01 -9.37 -0.44
C GLY A 180 -21.71 -10.27 0.78
N THR A 181 -20.44 -10.62 1.02
CA THR A 181 -20.03 -11.39 2.21
C THR A 181 -20.33 -10.58 3.47
N LYS A 182 -20.91 -11.22 4.49
CA LYS A 182 -21.28 -10.60 5.77
C LYS A 182 -20.51 -11.23 6.91
N LEU A 183 -20.05 -10.39 7.83
CA LEU A 183 -19.41 -10.80 9.06
C LEU A 183 -20.01 -10.01 10.24
N LEU A 184 -20.08 -10.60 11.43
CA LEU A 184 -20.47 -9.86 12.62
C LEU A 184 -19.40 -8.80 12.92
N GLY A 185 -19.79 -7.52 12.82
CA GLY A 185 -18.98 -6.37 13.21
C GLY A 185 -19.33 -5.91 14.62
N ILE A 186 -18.32 -5.54 15.39
CA ILE A 186 -18.45 -5.05 16.76
C ILE A 186 -17.71 -3.72 16.86
N LEU A 187 -18.45 -2.62 16.90
CA LEU A 187 -17.90 -1.31 17.20
C LEU A 187 -17.62 -1.22 18.70
N PHE A 188 -16.42 -0.76 19.08
CA PHE A 188 -16.12 -0.47 20.49
C PHE A 188 -16.92 0.76 20.96
N ALA A 189 -18.16 0.52 21.38
CA ALA A 189 -19.01 1.55 21.95
C ALA A 189 -18.44 2.04 23.28
N ASN A 190 -18.43 3.35 23.47
CA ASN A 190 -17.74 4.01 24.57
C ASN A 190 -16.23 3.73 24.62
N TRP A 191 -15.63 3.43 23.47
CA TRP A 191 -14.22 3.18 23.20
C TRP A 191 -13.69 1.84 23.77
N TYR A 192 -12.51 1.44 23.36
CA TYR A 192 -11.84 0.21 23.83
C TYR A 192 -11.19 0.37 25.24
N CYS A 193 -11.46 1.48 25.93
CA CYS A 193 -11.08 1.74 27.33
C CYS A 193 -12.29 1.76 28.26
N ASN A 194 -13.47 1.37 27.80
CA ASN A 194 -14.72 1.53 28.55
C ASN A 194 -14.80 0.73 29.85
N GLY A 195 -13.92 -0.26 30.04
CA GLY A 195 -13.80 -1.12 31.23
C GLY A 195 -12.47 -0.97 31.97
N MET A 196 -11.67 0.07 31.70
CA MET A 196 -10.39 0.28 32.38
C MET A 196 -10.55 0.65 33.84
N GLU A 197 -9.58 0.28 34.70
CA GLU A 197 -9.46 0.68 36.09
C GLU A 197 -10.72 0.48 36.92
N ILE A 198 -11.32 -0.72 36.91
CA ILE A 198 -12.53 -1.07 37.62
C ILE A 198 -12.26 -0.97 39.12
N PRO A 199 -13.00 -0.14 39.92
CA PRO A 199 -12.72 0.05 41.35
C PRO A 199 -13.10 -1.16 42.19
N VAL A 200 -12.31 -1.46 43.24
CA VAL A 200 -12.59 -2.46 44.27
C VAL A 200 -13.45 -1.88 45.40
N ASP A 201 -13.29 -0.60 45.72
CA ASP A 201 -14.11 0.09 46.72
C ASP A 201 -15.58 0.12 46.30
N GLU A 202 -16.50 -0.28 47.19
CA GLU A 202 -17.94 -0.42 46.84
C GLU A 202 -18.60 0.89 46.43
N LYS A 203 -18.18 2.03 47.00
CA LYS A 203 -18.78 3.32 46.69
C LYS A 203 -18.29 3.80 45.31
N GLU A 204 -17.03 3.67 45.06
CA GLU A 204 -16.42 4.04 43.77
C GLU A 204 -16.93 3.09 42.66
N ALA A 205 -16.95 1.79 42.93
CA ALA A 205 -17.48 0.77 42.00
C ALA A 205 -18.95 1.01 41.66
N LYS A 206 -19.78 1.43 42.68
CA LYS A 206 -21.19 1.76 42.44
C LYS A 206 -21.33 2.93 41.44
N ALA A 207 -20.57 4.01 41.65
CA ALA A 207 -20.60 5.18 40.76
C ALA A 207 -20.09 4.83 39.37
N TYR A 208 -18.99 4.08 39.27
CA TYR A 208 -18.40 3.59 38.04
C TYR A 208 -19.39 2.77 37.19
N TRP A 209 -20.03 1.78 37.78
CA TRP A 209 -20.93 0.90 37.07
C TRP A 209 -22.30 1.53 36.76
N ASP A 210 -22.86 2.40 37.63
CA ASP A 210 -24.10 3.11 37.33
C ASP A 210 -24.02 3.92 36.02
N GLU A 211 -22.90 4.60 35.81
CA GLU A 211 -22.68 5.37 34.59
C GLU A 211 -22.43 4.47 33.36
N ARG A 212 -21.49 3.53 33.49
CA ARG A 212 -21.02 2.75 32.34
C ARG A 212 -22.01 1.73 31.83
N LEU A 213 -22.78 1.10 32.77
CA LEU A 213 -23.84 0.18 32.37
C LEU A 213 -24.93 0.91 31.58
N ALA A 214 -25.35 2.10 32.04
CA ALA A 214 -26.36 2.88 31.33
C ALA A 214 -25.92 3.24 29.91
N LYS A 215 -24.66 3.68 29.74
CA LYS A 215 -24.09 4.00 28.42
C LYS A 215 -23.99 2.76 27.51
N ALA A 216 -23.54 1.62 28.06
CA ALA A 216 -23.41 0.39 27.27
C ALA A 216 -24.79 -0.15 26.83
N GLU A 217 -25.78 -0.13 27.73
CA GLU A 217 -27.14 -0.57 27.44
C GLU A 217 -27.84 0.22 26.33
N MET A 218 -27.49 1.50 26.16
CA MET A 218 -28.05 2.34 25.10
C MET A 218 -27.66 1.86 23.71
N PHE A 219 -26.52 1.19 23.58
CA PHE A 219 -25.95 0.86 22.27
C PHE A 219 -25.88 -0.66 22.00
N ALA A 220 -26.06 -1.52 23.00
CA ALA A 220 -26.00 -2.97 22.86
C ALA A 220 -27.24 -3.54 22.15
N SER A 221 -27.04 -4.48 21.24
CA SER A 221 -28.12 -5.20 20.54
C SER A 221 -28.74 -6.33 21.36
N THR A 222 -28.06 -6.79 22.43
CA THR A 222 -28.39 -7.95 23.25
C THR A 222 -28.27 -7.63 24.74
N ASP A 223 -28.55 -8.60 25.60
CA ASP A 223 -28.29 -8.52 27.03
C ASP A 223 -26.81 -8.84 27.39
N GLU A 224 -25.95 -9.08 26.41
CA GLU A 224 -24.50 -9.28 26.54
C GLU A 224 -23.78 -7.96 26.33
N LEU A 225 -23.13 -7.42 27.37
CA LEU A 225 -22.47 -6.11 27.35
C LEU A 225 -20.95 -6.28 27.34
N LEU A 226 -20.27 -5.58 26.46
CA LEU A 226 -18.81 -5.64 26.29
C LEU A 226 -18.11 -4.51 27.06
N PHE A 227 -17.16 -4.88 27.89
CA PHE A 227 -16.29 -3.96 28.62
C PHE A 227 -14.82 -4.34 28.41
N MET A 228 -14.06 -3.45 27.85
CA MET A 228 -12.64 -3.61 27.56
C MET A 228 -11.82 -3.10 28.75
N ASN A 229 -11.21 -4.02 29.51
CA ASN A 229 -10.41 -3.71 30.68
C ASN A 229 -8.95 -3.52 30.31
N GLY A 230 -8.63 -2.32 29.86
CA GLY A 230 -7.34 -1.88 29.38
C GLY A 230 -7.45 -0.60 28.57
N CYS A 231 -6.33 -0.07 28.12
CA CYS A 231 -6.18 1.08 27.23
C CYS A 231 -4.79 1.03 26.57
N ASP A 232 -4.36 2.10 25.90
CA ASP A 232 -3.07 2.20 25.25
C ASP A 232 -1.92 1.99 26.24
N HIS A 233 -1.10 0.96 26.00
CA HIS A 233 0.04 0.56 26.83
C HIS A 233 -0.28 0.40 28.33
N GLN A 234 -1.56 0.22 28.67
CA GLN A 234 -1.96 0.09 30.07
C GLN A 234 -1.46 -1.23 30.66
N PRO A 235 -0.83 -1.21 31.85
CA PRO A 235 -0.47 -2.42 32.55
C PRO A 235 -1.75 -3.19 32.98
N VAL A 236 -1.61 -4.51 33.14
CA VAL A 236 -2.72 -5.35 33.58
C VAL A 236 -3.26 -4.93 34.95
N GLN A 237 -4.56 -4.90 35.11
CA GLN A 237 -5.21 -4.62 36.39
C GLN A 237 -5.09 -5.83 37.35
N LYS A 238 -4.18 -5.74 38.32
CA LYS A 238 -3.81 -6.86 39.22
C LYS A 238 -4.93 -7.28 40.21
N ASP A 239 -5.82 -6.40 40.54
CA ASP A 239 -6.93 -6.60 41.47
C ASP A 239 -8.28 -6.81 40.78
N LEU A 240 -8.27 -7.12 39.46
CA LEU A 240 -9.49 -7.28 38.68
C LEU A 240 -10.47 -8.30 39.24
N SER A 241 -9.99 -9.45 39.72
CA SER A 241 -10.85 -10.45 40.33
C SER A 241 -11.62 -9.92 41.57
N ALA A 242 -10.97 -9.12 42.41
CA ALA A 242 -11.60 -8.46 43.54
C ALA A 242 -12.63 -7.40 43.10
N ALA A 243 -12.30 -6.64 42.05
CA ALA A 243 -13.20 -5.65 41.45
C ALA A 243 -14.47 -6.30 40.88
N ILE A 244 -14.33 -7.43 40.18
CA ILE A 244 -15.47 -8.23 39.67
C ILE A 244 -16.33 -8.76 40.80
N GLU A 245 -15.75 -9.27 41.87
CA GLU A 245 -16.51 -9.74 43.05
C GLU A 245 -17.25 -8.58 43.72
N THR A 246 -16.70 -7.38 43.79
CA THR A 246 -17.39 -6.19 44.29
C THR A 246 -18.59 -5.85 43.38
N ALA A 247 -18.43 -5.86 42.06
CA ALA A 247 -19.51 -5.64 41.09
C ALA A 247 -20.66 -6.67 41.28
N ARG A 248 -20.33 -7.94 41.41
CA ARG A 248 -21.30 -9.03 41.67
C ARG A 248 -22.13 -8.81 42.97
N ARG A 249 -21.51 -8.30 43.99
CA ARG A 249 -22.25 -7.98 45.25
C ARG A 249 -23.17 -6.78 45.07
N LEU A 250 -22.73 -5.77 44.34
CA LEU A 250 -23.51 -4.53 44.10
C LEU A 250 -24.69 -4.73 43.14
N TYR A 251 -24.55 -5.63 42.18
CA TYR A 251 -25.54 -5.88 41.12
C TYR A 251 -25.89 -7.38 41.00
N PRO A 252 -26.64 -7.95 41.99
CA PRO A 252 -26.93 -9.39 42.02
C PRO A 252 -27.77 -9.89 40.84
N ASP A 253 -28.44 -9.01 40.14
CA ASP A 253 -29.26 -9.30 38.97
C ASP A 253 -28.48 -9.26 37.64
N ILE A 254 -27.19 -8.89 37.67
CA ILE A 254 -26.28 -8.86 36.52
C ILE A 254 -25.18 -9.90 36.74
N GLU A 255 -24.83 -10.61 35.69
CA GLU A 255 -23.71 -11.53 35.70
C GLU A 255 -22.45 -10.82 35.22
N PHE A 256 -21.43 -10.68 36.07
CA PHE A 256 -20.13 -10.13 35.70
C PHE A 256 -19.13 -11.27 35.50
N VAL A 257 -18.53 -11.35 34.32
CA VAL A 257 -17.60 -12.42 33.99
C VAL A 257 -16.29 -11.81 33.45
N HIS A 258 -15.16 -12.31 33.95
CA HIS A 258 -13.91 -12.16 33.18
C HIS A 258 -14.05 -13.03 31.95
N SER A 259 -13.82 -12.51 30.75
CA SER A 259 -14.28 -13.11 29.50
C SER A 259 -13.20 -13.02 28.41
N ASN A 260 -13.57 -13.43 27.22
CA ASN A 260 -12.80 -13.31 25.97
C ASN A 260 -13.75 -13.03 24.81
N PHE A 261 -13.20 -12.69 23.64
CA PHE A 261 -14.02 -12.34 22.47
C PHE A 261 -14.82 -13.52 21.94
N GLU A 262 -14.29 -14.74 21.95
CA GLU A 262 -14.97 -15.91 21.41
C GLU A 262 -16.26 -16.22 22.21
N ASP A 263 -16.22 -16.11 23.53
CA ASP A 263 -17.40 -16.31 24.39
C ASP A 263 -18.43 -15.21 24.20
N TYR A 264 -18.00 -13.95 24.09
CA TYR A 264 -18.87 -12.81 23.81
C TYR A 264 -19.55 -12.95 22.45
N VAL A 265 -18.78 -13.17 21.38
CA VAL A 265 -19.25 -13.31 20.00
C VAL A 265 -20.29 -14.43 19.89
N LYS A 266 -19.99 -15.60 20.46
CA LYS A 266 -20.90 -16.74 20.45
C LYS A 266 -22.26 -16.44 21.08
N LYS A 267 -22.28 -15.67 22.17
CA LYS A 267 -23.52 -15.29 22.85
C LYS A 267 -24.28 -14.23 22.07
N VAL A 268 -23.59 -13.21 21.56
CA VAL A 268 -24.18 -12.18 20.69
C VAL A 268 -24.81 -12.81 19.45
N GLN A 269 -24.12 -13.71 18.75
CA GLN A 269 -24.64 -14.40 17.58
C GLN A 269 -25.92 -15.22 17.90
N ALA A 270 -25.96 -15.85 19.08
CA ALA A 270 -27.12 -16.61 19.49
C ALA A 270 -28.36 -15.75 19.84
N GLU A 271 -28.16 -14.49 20.22
CA GLU A 271 -29.24 -13.61 20.73
C GLU A 271 -29.66 -12.51 19.76
N ALA A 272 -28.72 -11.97 18.99
CA ALA A 272 -28.96 -10.79 18.15
C ALA A 272 -29.98 -11.03 17.03
N GLY A 273 -30.00 -12.24 16.45
CA GLY A 273 -30.93 -12.62 15.40
C GLY A 273 -30.91 -11.64 14.20
N GLU A 274 -32.12 -11.31 13.70
CA GLU A 274 -32.30 -10.39 12.54
C GLU A 274 -32.33 -8.89 12.94
N LYS A 275 -32.03 -8.53 14.17
CA LYS A 275 -32.09 -7.14 14.66
C LYS A 275 -30.96 -6.26 14.11
N LEU A 276 -29.84 -6.87 13.73
CA LEU A 276 -28.63 -6.14 13.36
C LEU A 276 -28.79 -5.37 12.04
N SER A 277 -28.41 -4.11 12.06
CA SER A 277 -28.28 -3.29 10.86
C SER A 277 -27.19 -3.84 9.95
N THR A 278 -27.31 -3.65 8.64
CA THR A 278 -26.24 -3.96 7.70
C THR A 278 -25.52 -2.69 7.32
N VAL A 279 -24.24 -2.60 7.69
CA VAL A 279 -23.29 -1.55 7.25
C VAL A 279 -22.49 -2.09 6.10
N LYS A 280 -22.30 -1.31 5.02
CA LYS A 280 -21.71 -1.79 3.77
C LYS A 280 -20.46 -1.03 3.38
N GLY A 281 -19.48 -1.76 2.84
CA GLY A 281 -18.26 -1.19 2.26
C GLY A 281 -17.31 -0.65 3.31
N GLU A 282 -16.57 0.38 2.94
CA GLU A 282 -15.55 1.01 3.78
C GLU A 282 -16.13 1.67 5.03
N LEU A 283 -15.42 1.56 6.15
CA LEU A 283 -15.74 2.27 7.39
C LEU A 283 -14.80 3.48 7.50
N THR A 284 -15.20 4.61 6.92
CA THR A 284 -14.36 5.82 6.75
C THR A 284 -15.08 7.10 7.15
N SER A 285 -16.15 7.02 7.95
CA SER A 285 -16.96 8.19 8.27
C SER A 285 -16.17 9.29 8.98
N GLN A 286 -16.31 10.51 8.48
CA GLN A 286 -15.84 11.75 9.07
C GLN A 286 -17.01 12.59 9.65
N GLU A 287 -18.18 11.97 9.82
CA GLU A 287 -19.40 12.63 10.32
C GLU A 287 -19.50 12.59 11.85
N THR A 288 -18.37 12.60 12.54
CA THR A 288 -18.25 12.57 14.00
C THR A 288 -17.67 13.88 14.52
N ASP A 289 -16.61 13.83 15.30
CA ASP A 289 -15.83 14.98 15.74
C ASP A 289 -14.67 15.34 14.78
N GLY A 290 -14.61 14.70 13.60
CA GLY A 290 -13.60 14.92 12.57
C GLY A 290 -12.28 14.19 12.78
N TRP A 291 -12.11 13.50 13.88
CA TRP A 291 -10.83 12.85 14.24
C TRP A 291 -10.76 11.39 13.85
N TYR A 292 -11.87 10.68 13.92
CA TYR A 292 -11.90 9.22 14.06
C TYR A 292 -11.25 8.40 12.96
N THR A 293 -11.20 8.83 11.72
CA THR A 293 -10.47 8.10 10.66
C THR A 293 -9.16 8.75 10.24
N LEU A 294 -8.83 9.91 10.79
CA LEU A 294 -7.51 10.55 10.70
C LEU A 294 -6.89 10.53 9.28
N VAL A 295 -7.70 10.79 8.26
CA VAL A 295 -7.36 10.59 6.85
C VAL A 295 -6.11 11.34 6.37
N ASN A 296 -5.73 12.46 6.99
CA ASN A 296 -4.55 13.21 6.58
C ASN A 296 -3.22 12.54 6.98
N THR A 297 -3.26 11.47 7.74
CA THR A 297 -2.11 10.58 7.92
C THR A 297 -1.62 9.98 6.60
N CYS A 298 -2.49 9.89 5.58
CA CYS A 298 -2.13 9.49 4.22
C CYS A 298 -1.05 10.37 3.58
N SER A 299 -0.87 11.61 4.03
CA SER A 299 0.13 12.56 3.53
C SER A 299 1.18 12.98 4.57
N SER A 300 1.05 12.58 5.83
CA SER A 300 2.12 12.76 6.82
C SER A 300 3.35 11.93 6.42
N HIS A 301 4.55 12.49 6.50
CA HIS A 301 5.78 11.82 6.06
C HIS A 301 5.64 11.14 4.69
N VAL A 302 5.26 11.87 3.67
CA VAL A 302 4.97 11.35 2.32
C VAL A 302 6.07 10.44 1.75
N THR A 303 7.33 10.65 2.14
CA THR A 303 8.46 9.81 1.72
C THR A 303 8.34 8.37 2.23
N LEU A 304 7.78 8.13 3.42
CA LEU A 304 7.55 6.78 3.95
C LEU A 304 6.50 6.03 3.13
N LYS A 305 5.43 6.68 2.71
CA LYS A 305 4.38 6.10 1.85
C LYS A 305 4.95 5.64 0.51
N ARG A 306 5.80 6.47 -0.08
CA ARG A 306 6.48 6.13 -1.34
C ARG A 306 7.45 4.96 -1.19
N GLN A 307 8.24 4.94 -0.11
CA GLN A 307 9.12 3.81 0.18
C GLN A 307 8.30 2.54 0.42
N ASN A 308 7.19 2.63 1.18
CA ASN A 308 6.30 1.49 1.40
C ASN A 308 5.79 0.93 0.07
N ARG A 309 5.19 1.78 -0.78
CA ARG A 309 4.63 1.31 -2.05
C ARG A 309 5.67 0.67 -2.96
N ARG A 310 6.87 1.24 -3.03
CA ARG A 310 7.99 0.66 -3.79
C ARG A 310 8.42 -0.71 -3.24
N ASN A 311 8.47 -0.86 -1.92
CA ASN A 311 8.81 -2.14 -1.29
C ASN A 311 7.73 -3.21 -1.54
N GLU A 312 6.46 -2.86 -1.38
CA GLU A 312 5.34 -3.75 -1.69
C GLU A 312 5.41 -4.23 -3.14
N VAL A 313 5.51 -3.30 -4.10
CA VAL A 313 5.63 -3.63 -5.53
C VAL A 313 6.87 -4.50 -5.80
N ALA A 314 8.02 -4.19 -5.20
CA ALA A 314 9.25 -4.96 -5.38
C ALA A 314 9.10 -6.40 -4.92
N LEU A 315 8.41 -6.65 -3.81
CA LEU A 315 8.15 -8.00 -3.31
C LEU A 315 7.02 -8.68 -4.09
N GLU A 316 5.81 -8.11 -4.05
CA GLU A 316 4.59 -8.77 -4.51
C GLU A 316 4.47 -8.87 -6.04
N ARG A 317 4.98 -7.85 -6.76
CA ARG A 317 4.75 -7.73 -8.21
C ARG A 317 6.00 -7.94 -9.06
N VAL A 318 7.18 -7.99 -8.45
CA VAL A 318 8.44 -8.21 -9.16
C VAL A 318 9.14 -9.46 -8.68
N SER A 319 9.58 -9.51 -7.41
CA SER A 319 10.44 -10.59 -6.92
C SER A 319 9.73 -11.94 -6.82
N GLU A 320 8.50 -11.99 -6.27
CA GLU A 320 7.74 -13.23 -6.15
C GLU A 320 7.42 -13.84 -7.53
N PRO A 321 6.90 -13.09 -8.54
CA PRO A 321 6.69 -13.64 -9.88
C PRO A 321 7.98 -14.11 -10.54
N LEU A 322 9.07 -13.35 -10.47
CA LEU A 322 10.37 -13.77 -11.04
C LEU A 322 10.90 -15.05 -10.37
N ALA A 323 10.72 -15.18 -9.05
CA ALA A 323 11.11 -16.38 -8.33
C ALA A 323 10.28 -17.61 -8.75
N VAL A 324 8.98 -17.43 -9.06
CA VAL A 324 8.15 -18.49 -9.66
C VAL A 324 8.70 -18.87 -11.03
N PHE A 325 9.05 -17.90 -11.89
CA PHE A 325 9.61 -18.19 -13.20
C PHE A 325 10.92 -19.02 -13.11
N ALA A 326 11.74 -18.71 -12.12
CA ALA A 326 12.96 -19.47 -11.86
C ALA A 326 12.68 -20.86 -11.28
N ALA A 327 11.72 -20.97 -10.35
CA ALA A 327 11.38 -22.22 -9.68
C ALA A 327 10.80 -23.25 -10.64
N GLU A 328 9.97 -22.84 -11.59
CA GLU A 328 9.49 -23.73 -12.66
C GLU A 328 10.59 -24.32 -13.55
N ASN A 329 11.76 -23.74 -13.51
CA ASN A 329 12.90 -24.17 -14.30
C ASN A 329 14.01 -24.78 -13.44
N GLY A 330 13.67 -25.21 -12.21
CA GLY A 330 14.52 -26.03 -11.34
C GLY A 330 15.31 -25.26 -10.28
N LYS A 331 15.10 -23.94 -10.12
CA LYS A 331 15.65 -23.21 -8.98
C LYS A 331 14.71 -23.38 -7.78
N GLU A 332 15.26 -23.57 -6.58
CA GLU A 332 14.45 -23.60 -5.35
C GLU A 332 13.81 -22.23 -5.08
N TYR A 333 12.51 -22.21 -4.75
CA TYR A 333 11.84 -20.98 -4.36
C TYR A 333 12.28 -20.56 -2.96
N PRO A 334 12.76 -19.32 -2.76
CA PRO A 334 13.42 -18.92 -1.51
C PRO A 334 12.41 -18.46 -0.44
N HIS A 335 11.57 -19.38 0.07
CA HIS A 335 10.52 -19.12 1.05
C HIS A 335 11.02 -18.40 2.31
N ASP A 336 12.16 -18.84 2.84
CA ASP A 336 12.78 -18.26 4.04
C ASP A 336 13.13 -16.79 3.85
N ARG A 337 13.69 -16.44 2.70
CA ARG A 337 14.09 -15.07 2.35
C ARG A 337 12.87 -14.16 2.13
N PHE A 338 11.83 -14.66 1.44
CA PHE A 338 10.56 -13.92 1.29
C PHE A 338 9.87 -13.72 2.64
N ASN A 339 9.76 -14.74 3.48
CA ASN A 339 9.19 -14.61 4.82
C ASN A 339 9.96 -13.58 5.66
N TYR A 340 11.28 -13.55 5.57
CA TYR A 340 12.11 -12.59 6.26
C TYR A 340 11.89 -11.16 5.74
N ALA A 341 11.89 -10.96 4.41
CA ALA A 341 11.65 -9.66 3.79
C ALA A 341 10.26 -9.10 4.14
N TRP A 342 9.21 -9.93 4.02
CA TRP A 342 7.85 -9.56 4.38
C TRP A 342 7.71 -9.21 5.86
N LYS A 343 8.30 -9.96 6.78
CA LYS A 343 8.29 -9.62 8.21
C LYS A 343 8.94 -8.27 8.48
N ILE A 344 10.08 -7.98 7.84
CA ILE A 344 10.73 -6.67 7.97
C ILE A 344 9.83 -5.55 7.45
N LEU A 345 9.22 -5.72 6.27
CA LEU A 345 8.32 -4.73 5.68
C LEU A 345 7.09 -4.51 6.56
N MET A 346 6.42 -5.59 6.98
CA MET A 346 5.21 -5.52 7.81
C MET A 346 5.46 -4.84 9.16
N GLN A 347 6.69 -4.84 9.70
CA GLN A 347 7.02 -4.08 10.91
C GLN A 347 6.91 -2.56 10.73
N ASN A 348 6.78 -2.08 9.50
CA ASN A 348 6.49 -0.68 9.19
C ASN A 348 4.99 -0.40 8.99
N HIS A 349 4.15 -1.42 8.98
CA HIS A 349 2.72 -1.33 8.68
C HIS A 349 1.77 -1.00 9.85
N PRO A 350 2.20 -1.03 11.17
CA PRO A 350 1.32 -0.53 12.20
C PRO A 350 0.79 0.86 11.87
N HIS A 351 -0.44 1.15 12.33
CA HIS A 351 -1.11 2.41 11.97
C HIS A 351 -0.28 3.63 12.37
N ASP A 352 0.36 3.69 13.52
CA ASP A 352 1.23 4.82 13.89
C ASP A 352 2.53 4.88 13.08
N SER A 353 3.07 3.71 12.67
CA SER A 353 4.31 3.66 11.90
C SER A 353 4.10 4.14 10.47
N ILE A 354 3.27 3.45 9.67
CA ILE A 354 3.08 3.82 8.25
C ILE A 354 2.32 5.14 8.09
N CYS A 355 1.42 5.47 8.99
CA CYS A 355 0.74 6.76 8.99
C CYS A 355 1.68 7.92 9.30
N GLY A 356 2.84 7.64 9.90
CA GLY A 356 3.86 8.65 10.20
C GLY A 356 3.39 9.63 11.27
N CYS A 357 2.55 9.16 12.21
CA CYS A 357 2.09 9.91 13.37
C CYS A 357 2.83 9.44 14.63
N SER A 358 4.16 9.49 14.56
CA SER A 358 5.06 9.01 15.59
C SER A 358 6.24 9.97 15.80
N VAL A 359 6.92 9.85 16.93
CA VAL A 359 8.11 10.65 17.20
C VAL A 359 9.23 10.38 16.20
N ASP A 360 10.09 11.36 15.97
CA ASP A 360 11.16 11.34 14.95
C ASP A 360 12.08 10.11 15.01
N GLN A 361 12.29 9.51 16.21
CA GLN A 361 13.11 8.32 16.36
C GLN A 361 12.50 7.11 15.66
N VAL A 362 11.17 6.97 15.72
CA VAL A 362 10.42 5.91 15.04
C VAL A 362 10.57 6.05 13.53
N ASN A 363 10.37 7.25 12.99
CA ASN A 363 10.47 7.50 11.55
C ASN A 363 11.84 7.16 10.96
N LYS A 364 12.93 7.37 11.73
CA LYS A 364 14.29 6.95 11.32
C LYS A 364 14.44 5.43 11.22
N GLU A 365 13.86 4.69 12.16
CA GLU A 365 13.91 3.22 12.14
C GLU A 365 13.07 2.62 11.01
N ILE A 366 11.93 3.24 10.69
CA ILE A 366 11.08 2.86 9.56
C ILE A 366 11.85 2.95 8.24
N GLU A 367 12.59 4.06 7.99
CA GLU A 367 13.42 4.21 6.79
C GLU A 367 14.45 3.08 6.67
N VAL A 368 15.12 2.71 7.76
CA VAL A 368 16.11 1.61 7.77
C VAL A 368 15.45 0.25 7.47
N ARG A 369 14.25 0.00 8.00
CA ARG A 369 13.52 -1.24 7.70
C ARG A 369 13.09 -1.31 6.22
N PHE A 370 12.68 -0.18 5.63
CA PHE A 370 12.42 -0.10 4.18
C PHE A 370 13.67 -0.41 3.36
N ASP A 371 14.82 0.19 3.67
CA ASP A 371 16.07 -0.07 2.95
C ASP A 371 16.44 -1.55 3.02
N ARG A 372 16.32 -2.19 4.19
CA ARG A 372 16.60 -3.62 4.36
C ARG A 372 15.69 -4.50 3.49
N SER A 373 14.38 -4.23 3.48
CA SER A 373 13.43 -4.98 2.65
C SER A 373 13.70 -4.78 1.16
N THR A 374 14.01 -3.55 0.74
CA THR A 374 14.37 -3.21 -0.65
C THR A 374 15.58 -4.01 -1.12
N GLU A 375 16.67 -4.05 -0.34
CA GLU A 375 17.89 -4.78 -0.71
C GLU A 375 17.65 -6.28 -0.86
N ILE A 376 16.80 -6.87 0.00
CA ILE A 376 16.43 -8.28 -0.12
C ILE A 376 15.62 -8.51 -1.39
N ALA A 377 14.60 -7.67 -1.67
CA ALA A 377 13.77 -7.77 -2.85
C ALA A 377 14.57 -7.64 -4.14
N HIS A 378 15.52 -6.69 -4.20
CA HIS A 378 16.44 -6.51 -5.33
C HIS A 378 17.30 -7.77 -5.54
N THR A 379 17.93 -8.29 -4.49
CA THR A 379 18.74 -9.50 -4.58
C THR A 379 17.93 -10.69 -5.11
N LEU A 380 16.71 -10.89 -4.61
CA LEU A 380 15.83 -11.96 -5.08
C LEU A 380 15.43 -11.80 -6.55
N SER A 381 15.16 -10.57 -6.99
CA SER A 381 14.83 -10.25 -8.38
C SER A 381 16.02 -10.49 -9.32
N GLU A 382 17.21 -10.02 -8.93
CA GLU A 382 18.45 -10.21 -9.68
C GLU A 382 18.80 -11.70 -9.83
N ASP A 383 18.77 -12.45 -8.73
CA ASP A 383 19.06 -13.89 -8.71
C ASP A 383 18.08 -14.69 -9.59
N ALA A 384 16.79 -14.34 -9.54
CA ALA A 384 15.76 -15.05 -10.30
C ALA A 384 15.82 -14.70 -11.79
N SER A 385 15.93 -13.41 -12.12
CA SER A 385 15.97 -12.96 -13.53
C SER A 385 17.25 -13.40 -14.23
N ALA A 386 18.40 -13.36 -13.56
CA ALA A 386 19.66 -13.87 -14.10
C ALA A 386 19.59 -15.38 -14.37
N TYR A 387 19.02 -16.16 -13.43
CA TYR A 387 18.84 -17.60 -13.62
C TYR A 387 17.99 -17.93 -14.86
N VAL A 388 16.87 -17.24 -15.05
CA VAL A 388 16.01 -17.42 -16.23
C VAL A 388 16.73 -16.99 -17.51
N ALA A 389 17.45 -15.86 -17.49
CA ALA A 389 18.22 -15.37 -18.63
C ALA A 389 19.32 -16.36 -19.04
N ASP A 390 19.98 -17.02 -18.09
CA ASP A 390 21.01 -18.03 -18.35
C ASP A 390 20.45 -19.37 -18.87
N LEU A 391 19.16 -19.61 -18.73
CA LEU A 391 18.47 -20.75 -19.35
C LEU A 391 17.87 -20.42 -20.71
N THR A 392 17.77 -19.14 -21.06
CA THR A 392 17.13 -18.70 -22.31
C THR A 392 18.07 -18.91 -23.50
N ASP A 393 17.58 -19.54 -24.56
CA ASP A 393 18.35 -19.75 -25.81
C ASP A 393 18.57 -18.44 -26.55
N THR A 394 19.81 -17.98 -26.52
CA THR A 394 20.29 -16.77 -27.20
C THR A 394 21.19 -17.07 -28.39
N SER A 395 21.32 -18.35 -28.78
CA SER A 395 22.19 -18.80 -29.88
C SER A 395 21.87 -18.14 -31.25
N VAL A 396 20.62 -17.69 -31.41
CA VAL A 396 20.18 -16.94 -32.62
C VAL A 396 20.98 -15.66 -32.88
N PHE A 397 21.64 -15.13 -31.83
CA PHE A 397 22.47 -13.93 -31.94
C PHE A 397 23.95 -14.21 -32.27
N GLU A 398 24.39 -15.47 -32.33
CA GLU A 398 25.76 -15.86 -32.68
C GLU A 398 26.21 -15.28 -34.06
N LYS A 399 25.24 -15.16 -34.99
CA LYS A 399 25.46 -14.58 -36.31
C LYS A 399 25.97 -13.14 -36.29
N TYR A 400 25.82 -12.39 -35.18
CA TYR A 400 26.27 -11.01 -35.03
C TYR A 400 27.69 -10.88 -34.44
N GLY A 401 28.35 -12.02 -34.12
CA GLY A 401 29.73 -12.07 -33.65
C GLY A 401 29.94 -11.82 -32.16
N GLU A 402 31.20 -11.64 -31.78
CA GLU A 402 31.64 -11.56 -30.37
C GLU A 402 31.14 -10.32 -29.61
N ASN A 403 30.70 -9.29 -30.32
CA ASN A 403 30.21 -8.04 -29.74
C ASN A 403 28.67 -8.04 -29.57
N ALA A 404 28.00 -9.17 -29.78
CA ALA A 404 26.58 -9.31 -29.50
C ALA A 404 26.40 -9.46 -27.98
N VAL A 405 25.51 -8.64 -27.41
CA VAL A 405 25.18 -8.63 -25.96
C VAL A 405 23.70 -8.90 -25.77
N PRO A 406 23.30 -10.17 -25.59
CA PRO A 406 21.91 -10.52 -25.32
C PRO A 406 21.45 -10.02 -23.96
N PHE A 407 20.17 -9.67 -23.88
CA PHE A 407 19.49 -9.36 -22.62
C PHE A 407 18.01 -9.74 -22.71
N VAL A 408 17.45 -10.07 -21.55
CA VAL A 408 16.06 -10.49 -21.40
C VAL A 408 15.29 -9.41 -20.69
N VAL A 409 14.15 -8.99 -21.24
CA VAL A 409 13.25 -8.00 -20.65
C VAL A 409 12.02 -8.73 -20.11
N PHE A 410 11.79 -8.64 -18.82
CA PHE A 410 10.69 -9.27 -18.10
C PHE A 410 9.52 -8.31 -17.91
N ASN A 411 8.33 -8.84 -18.06
CA ASN A 411 7.05 -8.24 -17.68
C ASN A 411 6.39 -9.12 -16.63
N THR A 412 6.37 -8.69 -15.41
CA THR A 412 5.77 -9.41 -14.27
C THR A 412 4.33 -9.01 -13.99
N THR A 413 3.73 -8.14 -14.82
CA THR A 413 2.31 -7.78 -14.72
C THR A 413 1.41 -8.80 -15.39
N GLY A 414 0.14 -8.82 -15.01
CA GLY A 414 -0.87 -9.70 -15.59
C GLY A 414 -1.30 -9.34 -17.01
N ASP A 415 -0.86 -8.22 -17.55
CA ASP A 415 -1.26 -7.73 -18.87
C ASP A 415 -0.07 -7.62 -19.83
N GLU A 416 -0.32 -7.76 -21.13
CA GLU A 416 0.66 -7.44 -22.18
C GLU A 416 1.08 -5.96 -22.05
N ARG A 417 2.36 -5.66 -22.17
CA ARG A 417 2.87 -4.29 -22.07
C ARG A 417 3.62 -3.83 -23.30
N THR A 418 3.35 -2.60 -23.69
CA THR A 418 4.14 -1.84 -24.68
C THR A 418 4.66 -0.57 -23.98
N GLY A 419 5.94 -0.24 -24.15
CA GLY A 419 6.50 0.98 -23.54
C GLY A 419 8.00 1.06 -23.62
N LYS A 420 8.52 2.19 -23.14
CA LYS A 420 9.95 2.46 -23.08
C LYS A 420 10.60 1.69 -21.91
N VAL A 421 11.62 0.91 -22.25
CA VAL A 421 12.49 0.21 -21.30
C VAL A 421 13.87 0.86 -21.35
N THR A 422 14.39 1.27 -20.21
CA THR A 422 15.74 1.82 -20.09
C THR A 422 16.61 0.92 -19.25
N VAL A 423 17.78 0.54 -19.75
CA VAL A 423 18.75 -0.34 -19.07
C VAL A 423 20.17 0.11 -19.36
N VAL A 424 21.08 -0.16 -18.41
CA VAL A 424 22.52 -0.03 -18.60
C VAL A 424 23.12 -1.41 -18.79
N LEU A 425 23.80 -1.64 -19.92
CA LEU A 425 24.41 -2.91 -20.29
C LEU A 425 25.93 -2.79 -20.35
N ASP A 426 26.63 -3.86 -19.98
CA ASP A 426 28.08 -3.98 -20.16
C ASP A 426 28.36 -4.42 -21.60
N ALA A 427 28.66 -3.48 -22.49
CA ALA A 427 28.99 -3.77 -23.89
C ALA A 427 30.28 -4.65 -23.99
N LYS A 428 31.20 -4.47 -23.04
CA LYS A 428 32.41 -5.28 -22.91
C LYS A 428 32.93 -5.25 -21.50
N ARG A 429 33.38 -6.44 -20.98
CA ARG A 429 34.05 -6.58 -19.68
C ARG A 429 35.50 -6.96 -19.85
N ASP A 430 36.39 -6.41 -19.03
CA ASP A 430 37.80 -6.77 -18.91
C ASP A 430 38.11 -7.17 -17.45
N TYR A 431 38.42 -8.42 -17.24
CA TYR A 431 38.82 -9.02 -15.95
C TYR A 431 40.32 -8.91 -15.71
N ASN A 432 41.00 -7.89 -16.26
CA ASN A 432 42.43 -7.69 -16.07
C ASN A 432 42.76 -7.58 -14.58
N LYS A 433 43.76 -8.30 -14.17
CA LYS A 433 44.25 -8.29 -12.77
C LYS A 433 44.56 -6.89 -12.25
N TRP A 434 45.00 -6.00 -13.14
CA TRP A 434 45.32 -4.60 -12.86
C TRP A 434 44.18 -3.72 -13.38
N LEU A 435 43.28 -3.33 -12.50
CA LEU A 435 42.09 -2.52 -12.84
C LEU A 435 42.42 -1.21 -13.56
N TRP A 436 43.57 -0.59 -13.28
CA TRP A 436 44.04 0.60 -13.99
C TRP A 436 44.29 0.34 -15.46
N ASP A 437 44.93 -0.78 -15.77
CA ASP A 437 45.18 -1.18 -17.14
C ASP A 437 43.85 -1.52 -17.84
N GLY A 438 42.97 -2.28 -17.15
CA GLY A 438 41.63 -2.57 -17.64
C GLY A 438 40.82 -1.31 -17.92
N ARG A 439 40.87 -0.32 -17.02
CA ARG A 439 40.20 0.97 -17.26
C ARG A 439 40.76 1.71 -18.49
N ARG A 440 42.10 1.76 -18.63
CA ARG A 440 42.73 2.38 -19.78
C ARG A 440 42.33 1.67 -21.08
N ASP A 441 42.39 0.36 -21.08
CA ASP A 441 42.13 -0.45 -22.25
C ASP A 441 40.65 -0.39 -22.67
N MET A 442 39.71 -0.38 -21.70
CA MET A 442 38.27 -0.17 -21.97
C MET A 442 37.96 1.26 -22.44
N LYS A 443 38.68 2.28 -21.97
CA LYS A 443 38.57 3.65 -22.51
C LYS A 443 39.14 3.78 -23.93
N ALA A 444 40.18 3.01 -24.26
CA ALA A 444 40.81 3.00 -25.58
C ALA A 444 40.05 2.12 -26.57
N TRP A 445 39.20 1.20 -26.08
CA TRP A 445 38.35 0.36 -26.92
C TRP A 445 37.32 1.23 -27.65
N GLU A 446 37.36 1.17 -28.98
CA GLU A 446 36.42 1.90 -29.83
C GLU A 446 35.04 1.26 -29.73
N LEU A 447 34.10 2.00 -29.15
CA LEU A 447 32.73 1.54 -28.99
C LEU A 447 32.08 1.44 -30.39
N PRO A 448 31.58 0.24 -30.79
CA PRO A 448 30.85 0.13 -32.04
C PRO A 448 29.57 0.98 -32.01
N GLU A 449 29.10 1.39 -33.17
CA GLU A 449 27.71 1.85 -33.28
C GLU A 449 26.81 0.64 -33.10
N TYR A 450 25.97 0.69 -32.05
CA TYR A 450 25.09 -0.40 -31.70
C TYR A 450 23.63 -0.14 -32.08
N VAL A 451 22.92 -1.21 -32.41
CA VAL A 451 21.46 -1.28 -32.52
C VAL A 451 20.94 -2.42 -31.66
N VAL A 452 19.64 -2.40 -31.36
CA VAL A 452 18.96 -3.49 -30.65
C VAL A 452 18.18 -4.33 -31.68
N VAL A 453 18.31 -5.66 -31.61
CA VAL A 453 17.52 -6.60 -32.41
C VAL A 453 16.73 -7.55 -31.52
N ASP A 454 15.56 -8.04 -31.98
CA ASP A 454 14.84 -9.13 -31.37
C ASP A 454 15.39 -10.50 -31.82
N SER A 455 14.79 -11.58 -31.32
CA SER A 455 15.18 -12.96 -31.63
C SER A 455 14.94 -13.35 -33.10
N GLU A 456 14.08 -12.64 -33.82
CA GLU A 456 13.83 -12.83 -35.24
C GLU A 456 14.88 -12.07 -36.11
N GLY A 457 15.62 -11.16 -35.49
CA GLY A 457 16.63 -10.31 -36.15
C GLY A 457 16.09 -8.98 -36.63
N ASN A 458 14.88 -8.58 -36.24
CA ASN A 458 14.32 -7.28 -36.55
C ASN A 458 14.98 -6.19 -35.72
N VAL A 459 15.43 -5.12 -36.35
CA VAL A 459 15.99 -3.97 -35.64
C VAL A 459 14.88 -3.20 -34.94
N GLN A 460 15.03 -3.03 -33.66
CA GLN A 460 14.05 -2.39 -32.76
C GLN A 460 14.25 -0.88 -32.71
N LYS A 461 13.21 -0.14 -32.33
CA LYS A 461 13.30 1.28 -32.00
C LYS A 461 14.03 1.42 -30.68
N ALA A 462 15.23 1.97 -30.73
CA ALA A 462 16.07 2.15 -29.55
C ALA A 462 17.05 3.30 -29.75
N THR A 463 17.50 3.87 -28.65
CA THR A 463 18.69 4.72 -28.58
C THR A 463 19.75 4.02 -27.75
N VAL A 464 21.00 4.15 -28.15
CA VAL A 464 22.16 3.61 -27.43
C VAL A 464 23.14 4.74 -27.19
N GLU A 465 23.42 5.01 -25.92
CA GLU A 465 24.30 6.08 -25.46
C GLU A 465 25.49 5.50 -24.71
N ASP A 466 26.67 6.07 -24.91
CA ASP A 466 27.86 5.69 -24.14
C ASP A 466 27.71 6.10 -22.68
N ALA A 467 27.81 5.13 -21.76
CA ALA A 467 27.74 5.34 -20.32
C ALA A 467 29.09 5.27 -19.61
N ASP A 468 30.19 5.39 -20.42
CA ASP A 468 31.59 5.40 -19.95
C ASP A 468 32.04 4.04 -19.37
N VAL A 469 33.24 4.05 -18.83
CA VAL A 469 33.86 2.88 -18.17
C VAL A 469 33.58 2.87 -16.71
N LYS A 470 32.99 1.79 -16.24
CA LYS A 470 32.60 1.56 -14.84
C LYS A 470 33.32 0.34 -14.26
N PHE A 471 33.53 0.39 -12.94
CA PHE A 471 33.98 -0.76 -12.16
C PHE A 471 32.78 -1.65 -11.83
N GLY A 472 32.99 -2.95 -11.93
CA GLY A 472 32.05 -3.99 -11.50
C GLY A 472 32.77 -5.21 -10.91
N TYR A 473 32.01 -6.15 -10.42
CA TYR A 473 32.52 -7.43 -9.93
C TYR A 473 31.46 -8.51 -10.01
N ASP A 474 31.90 -9.75 -10.31
CA ASP A 474 31.06 -10.92 -10.15
C ASP A 474 31.32 -11.55 -8.77
N LEU A 475 30.27 -12.15 -8.18
CA LEU A 475 30.32 -12.88 -6.91
C LEU A 475 30.00 -14.37 -7.17
N PRO A 476 30.96 -15.16 -7.71
CA PRO A 476 30.72 -16.57 -7.93
C PRO A 476 30.65 -17.35 -6.59
N ASP A 477 29.85 -18.41 -6.55
CA ASP A 477 29.64 -19.21 -5.34
C ASP A 477 30.86 -20.01 -4.90
N ASP A 478 31.80 -20.30 -5.83
CA ASP A 478 32.91 -21.22 -5.65
C ASP A 478 34.30 -20.59 -5.53
N LYS A 479 34.37 -19.24 -5.66
CA LYS A 479 35.64 -18.51 -5.61
C LYS A 479 35.50 -17.06 -5.18
N PHE A 480 36.63 -16.42 -4.95
CA PHE A 480 36.69 -15.02 -4.55
C PHE A 480 36.10 -14.09 -5.60
N ARG A 481 35.52 -12.98 -5.14
CA ARG A 481 35.04 -11.88 -5.96
C ARG A 481 35.94 -11.56 -7.15
N GLN A 482 35.34 -11.53 -8.35
CA GLN A 482 36.02 -11.29 -9.63
C GLN A 482 35.79 -9.86 -10.10
N PRO A 483 36.70 -8.91 -9.81
CA PRO A 483 36.55 -7.52 -10.23
C PRO A 483 36.82 -7.38 -11.74
N TYR A 484 36.10 -6.44 -12.38
CA TYR A 484 36.30 -6.08 -13.78
C TYR A 484 36.10 -4.60 -14.04
N MET A 485 36.57 -4.14 -15.19
CA MET A 485 36.17 -2.84 -15.77
C MET A 485 35.27 -3.10 -16.97
N ALA A 486 34.13 -2.44 -17.04
CA ALA A 486 33.17 -2.57 -18.12
C ALA A 486 33.04 -1.27 -18.92
N ARG A 487 32.97 -1.36 -20.24
CA ARG A 487 32.43 -0.29 -21.07
C ARG A 487 30.95 -0.43 -21.10
N GLN A 488 30.25 0.52 -20.51
CA GLN A 488 28.79 0.49 -20.38
C GLN A 488 28.13 1.35 -21.46
N VAL A 489 26.91 0.95 -21.81
CA VAL A 489 26.01 1.71 -22.67
C VAL A 489 24.64 1.79 -22.01
N LYS A 490 23.99 2.94 -22.12
CA LYS A 490 22.59 3.13 -21.74
C LYS A 490 21.73 2.87 -22.98
N VAL A 491 20.85 1.91 -22.88
CA VAL A 491 19.91 1.53 -23.94
C VAL A 491 18.51 1.99 -23.52
N SER A 492 17.85 2.78 -24.36
CA SER A 492 16.41 3.04 -24.26
C SER A 492 15.73 2.35 -25.43
N LEU A 493 14.99 1.28 -25.12
CA LEU A 493 14.30 0.43 -26.08
C LEU A 493 12.79 0.67 -25.98
N PHE A 494 12.10 0.76 -27.12
CA PHE A 494 10.66 0.66 -27.18
C PHE A 494 10.26 -0.81 -27.36
N ALA A 495 9.89 -1.46 -26.25
CA ALA A 495 9.48 -2.85 -26.26
C ALA A 495 7.98 -2.94 -26.58
N GLU A 496 7.65 -3.53 -27.71
CA GLU A 496 6.26 -3.69 -28.16
C GLU A 496 5.72 -5.06 -27.72
N LYS A 497 4.53 -5.09 -27.13
CA LYS A 497 3.77 -6.32 -26.79
C LYS A 497 4.59 -7.37 -26.03
N LEU A 498 5.23 -6.95 -24.95
CA LEU A 498 5.85 -7.90 -24.01
C LEU A 498 4.77 -8.79 -23.40
N PRO A 499 4.91 -10.12 -23.44
CA PRO A 499 3.89 -11.02 -22.94
C PRO A 499 3.64 -10.80 -21.45
N ALA A 500 2.38 -10.92 -21.03
CA ALA A 500 1.99 -10.90 -19.63
C ALA A 500 2.67 -12.03 -18.85
N LEU A 501 3.11 -11.76 -17.62
CA LEU A 501 3.79 -12.73 -16.77
C LEU A 501 4.86 -13.51 -17.55
N GLY A 502 5.73 -12.78 -18.22
CA GLY A 502 6.67 -13.39 -19.15
C GLY A 502 7.86 -12.52 -19.48
N TYR A 503 8.53 -12.88 -20.59
CA TYR A 503 9.69 -12.15 -21.07
C TYR A 503 9.84 -12.22 -22.58
N ARG A 504 10.68 -11.31 -23.10
CA ARG A 504 11.22 -11.35 -24.47
C ARG A 504 12.69 -11.04 -24.46
N THR A 505 13.42 -11.71 -25.37
CA THR A 505 14.88 -11.58 -25.51
C THR A 505 15.25 -10.64 -26.65
N TYR A 506 16.20 -9.80 -26.36
CA TYR A 506 16.81 -8.85 -27.29
C TYR A 506 18.33 -8.99 -27.27
N ALA A 507 19.01 -8.41 -28.25
CA ALA A 507 20.45 -8.26 -28.22
C ALA A 507 20.90 -6.88 -28.71
N LEU A 508 21.89 -6.33 -28.02
CA LEU A 508 22.68 -5.20 -28.53
C LEU A 508 23.69 -5.76 -29.52
N VAL A 509 23.69 -5.29 -30.78
CA VAL A 509 24.56 -5.81 -31.85
C VAL A 509 25.15 -4.67 -32.64
N PRO A 510 26.37 -4.85 -33.25
CA PRO A 510 26.94 -3.85 -34.13
C PRO A 510 26.01 -3.52 -35.31
N ALA A 511 25.77 -2.23 -35.57
CA ALA A 511 24.86 -1.76 -36.61
C ALA A 511 25.28 -2.23 -38.01
N GLU A 512 26.58 -2.36 -38.27
CA GLU A 512 27.12 -2.87 -39.56
C GLU A 512 26.70 -4.31 -39.85
N ALA A 513 26.39 -5.11 -38.83
CA ALA A 513 25.97 -6.49 -38.97
C ALA A 513 24.43 -6.66 -39.08
N ALA A 514 23.66 -5.71 -38.59
CA ALA A 514 22.20 -5.80 -38.53
C ALA A 514 21.46 -4.76 -39.37
N GLY A 515 22.13 -3.68 -39.80
CA GLY A 515 21.49 -2.53 -40.43
C GLY A 515 20.92 -1.53 -39.40
N THR A 516 20.18 -0.55 -39.86
CA THR A 516 19.60 0.51 -39.01
C THR A 516 18.09 0.44 -39.00
N ALA A 517 17.48 0.83 -37.92
CA ALA A 517 16.03 0.94 -37.78
C ALA A 517 15.48 2.03 -38.72
N VAL A 518 14.30 1.80 -39.24
CA VAL A 518 13.54 2.84 -39.95
C VAL A 518 13.06 3.85 -38.91
N LYS A 519 13.55 5.10 -39.02
CA LYS A 519 13.12 6.18 -38.15
C LYS A 519 11.70 6.62 -38.52
N GLY A 520 10.81 6.65 -37.55
CA GLY A 520 9.49 7.28 -37.61
C GLY A 520 9.56 8.79 -37.41
N SER A 521 8.40 9.43 -37.39
CA SER A 521 8.30 10.84 -36.98
C SER A 521 8.50 10.95 -35.47
N ASN A 522 9.28 11.92 -35.02
CA ASN A 522 9.46 12.21 -33.61
C ASN A 522 8.13 12.58 -32.95
N ILE A 523 8.01 12.23 -31.65
CA ILE A 523 6.83 12.51 -30.83
C ILE A 523 6.66 14.02 -30.58
N ALA A 524 7.74 14.76 -30.37
CA ALA A 524 7.67 16.20 -30.20
C ALA A 524 7.96 16.93 -31.50
N SER A 525 7.12 17.92 -31.85
CA SER A 525 7.39 18.85 -32.96
C SER A 525 8.26 20.05 -32.54
N ASP A 526 8.16 20.44 -31.28
CA ASP A 526 8.96 21.45 -30.59
C ASP A 526 8.96 21.21 -29.08
N ASP A 527 9.45 22.14 -28.28
CA ASP A 527 9.52 22.02 -26.80
C ASP A 527 8.18 22.12 -26.09
N ARG A 528 7.08 22.38 -26.82
CA ARG A 528 5.75 22.58 -26.26
C ARG A 528 4.67 21.65 -26.80
N HIS A 529 4.92 20.93 -27.88
CA HIS A 529 3.91 20.14 -28.58
C HIS A 529 4.39 18.70 -28.74
N LEU A 530 3.71 17.80 -28.04
CA LEU A 530 3.93 16.36 -28.11
C LEU A 530 2.68 15.70 -28.71
N GLU A 531 2.87 14.71 -29.58
CA GLU A 531 1.72 14.05 -30.22
C GLU A 531 2.05 12.58 -30.53
N ASN A 532 1.14 11.69 -30.16
CA ASN A 532 1.12 10.29 -30.57
C ASN A 532 -0.22 9.92 -31.22
N GLU A 533 -0.52 8.63 -31.37
CA GLU A 533 -1.76 8.14 -32.00
C GLU A 533 -3.00 8.54 -31.21
N PHE A 534 -2.91 8.66 -29.90
CA PHE A 534 -4.04 8.85 -28.99
C PHE A 534 -4.18 10.27 -28.45
N LEU A 535 -3.07 10.92 -28.19
CA LEU A 535 -3.04 12.19 -27.47
C LEU A 535 -2.32 13.28 -28.29
N LYS A 536 -2.80 14.52 -28.12
CA LYS A 536 -2.09 15.73 -28.49
C LYS A 536 -1.95 16.59 -27.26
N VAL A 537 -0.70 16.84 -26.85
CA VAL A 537 -0.33 17.56 -25.64
C VAL A 537 0.28 18.91 -26.03
N ALA A 538 -0.24 19.98 -25.46
CA ALA A 538 0.33 21.33 -25.57
C ALA A 538 0.72 21.83 -24.17
N ILE A 539 1.95 22.30 -24.01
CA ILE A 539 2.47 22.85 -22.75
C ILE A 539 2.35 24.36 -22.78
N ASN A 540 1.60 24.92 -21.83
CA ASN A 540 1.35 26.34 -21.70
C ASN A 540 2.56 27.07 -21.09
N ASP A 541 2.57 28.43 -21.18
CA ASP A 541 3.67 29.27 -20.65
C ASP A 541 3.90 29.11 -19.14
N ASP A 542 2.92 28.67 -18.39
CA ASP A 542 2.99 28.42 -16.96
C ASP A 542 3.31 26.95 -16.60
N GLY A 543 3.59 26.14 -17.61
CA GLY A 543 3.91 24.73 -17.45
C GLY A 543 2.70 23.79 -17.33
N THR A 544 1.48 24.33 -17.31
CA THR A 544 0.27 23.49 -17.35
C THR A 544 0.08 22.85 -18.72
N LEU A 545 -0.71 21.78 -18.78
CA LEU A 545 -0.97 21.05 -20.01
C LEU A 545 -2.39 21.26 -20.53
N ASN A 546 -2.51 21.34 -21.86
CA ASN A 546 -3.76 21.10 -22.56
C ASN A 546 -3.63 19.79 -23.32
N VAL A 547 -4.51 18.83 -23.05
CA VAL A 547 -4.46 17.47 -23.64
C VAL A 547 -5.74 17.22 -24.42
N LEU A 548 -5.61 16.96 -25.72
CA LEU A 548 -6.69 16.45 -26.54
C LEU A 548 -6.62 14.93 -26.58
N ASP A 549 -7.64 14.26 -26.06
CA ASP A 549 -7.88 12.84 -26.33
C ASP A 549 -8.53 12.70 -27.72
N LYS A 550 -7.81 12.13 -28.66
CA LYS A 550 -8.24 11.99 -30.05
C LYS A 550 -9.38 11.00 -30.24
N GLN A 551 -9.56 10.06 -29.31
CA GLN A 551 -10.64 9.07 -29.37
C GLN A 551 -11.98 9.68 -29.00
N THR A 552 -12.03 10.43 -27.90
CA THR A 552 -13.26 11.07 -27.42
C THR A 552 -13.49 12.44 -28.03
N GLY A 553 -12.44 13.08 -28.57
CA GLY A 553 -12.44 14.46 -29.04
C GLY A 553 -12.50 15.49 -27.90
N LYS A 554 -12.33 15.07 -26.64
CA LYS A 554 -12.36 15.94 -25.47
C LYS A 554 -11.00 16.58 -25.24
N THR A 555 -11.01 17.86 -24.90
CA THR A 555 -9.82 18.60 -24.48
C THR A 555 -9.89 18.88 -23.00
N TYR A 556 -8.83 18.53 -22.28
CA TYR A 556 -8.60 18.86 -20.89
C TYR A 556 -7.63 20.03 -20.83
N GLU A 557 -7.95 21.08 -20.07
CA GLU A 557 -7.19 22.33 -20.10
C GLU A 557 -6.62 22.70 -18.73
N GLY A 558 -5.36 23.16 -18.72
CA GLY A 558 -4.68 23.68 -17.54
C GLY A 558 -4.34 22.61 -16.50
N LEU A 559 -4.05 21.38 -16.93
CA LEU A 559 -3.70 20.26 -16.05
C LEU A 559 -2.33 20.45 -15.41
N GLY A 560 -2.18 20.04 -14.15
CA GLY A 560 -0.88 19.86 -13.51
C GLY A 560 -0.26 21.12 -12.93
N TYR A 561 -1.04 22.13 -12.53
CA TYR A 561 -0.48 23.23 -11.74
C TYR A 561 -0.25 22.80 -10.28
N PHE A 562 0.67 23.47 -9.59
CA PHE A 562 0.95 23.23 -8.19
C PHE A 562 0.27 24.29 -7.32
N GLU A 563 -0.25 23.84 -6.17
CA GLU A 563 -0.88 24.65 -5.15
C GLU A 563 -0.18 24.45 -3.83
N ASP A 564 0.21 25.52 -3.16
CA ASP A 564 0.77 25.56 -1.82
C ASP A 564 -0.19 26.22 -0.84
N THR A 565 -0.44 25.57 0.29
CA THR A 565 -1.31 26.05 1.38
C THR A 565 -0.61 25.97 2.72
N LEU A 566 -0.96 26.87 3.68
CA LEU A 566 -0.51 26.75 5.07
C LEU A 566 -1.06 25.47 5.69
N ASP A 567 -0.27 24.78 6.49
CA ASP A 567 -0.73 23.70 7.37
C ASP A 567 -0.39 24.02 8.83
N ALA A 568 -1.40 24.40 9.59
CA ALA A 568 -1.34 24.63 11.02
C ALA A 568 -1.96 23.45 11.82
N GLY A 569 -2.11 22.32 11.18
CA GLY A 569 -2.59 21.08 11.80
C GLY A 569 -1.48 20.34 12.56
N ASN A 570 -1.51 19.03 12.47
CA ASN A 570 -0.55 18.10 13.09
C ASN A 570 -0.39 16.87 12.20
N GLU A 571 0.35 15.85 12.62
CA GLU A 571 0.56 14.64 11.81
C GLU A 571 -0.74 13.91 11.46
N TYR A 572 -1.78 14.01 12.29
CA TYR A 572 -3.09 13.38 12.06
C TYR A 572 -4.00 14.18 11.14
N ILE A 573 -4.06 15.53 11.30
CA ILE A 573 -5.06 16.37 10.64
C ILE A 573 -4.41 17.56 9.98
N TYR A 574 -4.75 17.79 8.71
CA TYR A 574 -4.44 19.03 7.99
C TYR A 574 -5.40 20.13 8.41
N PHE A 575 -4.88 21.33 8.68
CA PHE A 575 -5.68 22.51 8.97
C PHE A 575 -5.06 23.79 8.42
N CYS A 576 -5.83 24.54 7.66
CA CYS A 576 -5.45 25.88 7.20
C CYS A 576 -6.36 26.94 7.85
N PRO A 577 -5.86 27.77 8.77
CA PRO A 577 -6.64 28.86 9.36
C PRO A 577 -7.16 29.85 8.32
N LYS A 578 -8.35 30.39 8.56
CA LYS A 578 -8.98 31.35 7.64
C LYS A 578 -8.09 32.57 7.38
N GLY A 579 -8.10 33.06 6.12
CA GLY A 579 -7.34 34.25 5.73
C GLY A 579 -5.91 33.96 5.23
N ASN A 580 -5.56 32.70 5.04
CA ASN A 580 -4.31 32.26 4.41
C ASN A 580 -4.60 31.77 2.98
N PRO A 581 -4.47 32.64 1.94
CA PRO A 581 -4.75 32.22 0.57
C PRO A 581 -3.72 31.21 0.06
N ALA A 582 -4.14 30.30 -0.81
CA ALA A 582 -3.24 29.41 -1.54
C ALA A 582 -2.31 30.20 -2.47
N ILE A 583 -1.12 29.68 -2.68
CA ILE A 583 -0.14 30.16 -3.68
C ILE A 583 -0.11 29.10 -4.77
N VAL A 584 -0.27 29.53 -6.04
CA VAL A 584 -0.35 28.62 -7.17
C VAL A 584 0.67 28.95 -8.25
N THR A 585 1.12 27.95 -9.01
CA THR A 585 1.99 28.17 -10.19
C THR A 585 1.21 28.60 -11.42
N LYS A 586 -0.10 28.39 -11.45
CA LYS A 586 -0.96 28.74 -12.58
C LYS A 586 -0.88 30.24 -12.90
N GLY A 587 -0.59 30.55 -14.17
CA GLY A 587 -0.37 31.92 -14.64
C GLY A 587 1.02 32.49 -14.33
N THR A 588 1.93 31.73 -13.71
CA THR A 588 3.32 32.11 -13.46
C THR A 588 4.21 31.47 -14.52
N LYS A 589 5.03 32.27 -15.19
CA LYS A 589 5.88 31.76 -16.30
C LYS A 589 6.86 30.69 -15.82
N ALA A 590 6.84 29.54 -16.48
CA ALA A 590 7.77 28.43 -16.31
C ALA A 590 8.93 28.48 -17.33
N GLU A 591 10.04 27.83 -17.01
CA GLU A 591 11.06 27.46 -17.99
C GLU A 591 10.71 26.09 -18.57
N ILE A 592 10.77 25.96 -19.90
CA ILE A 592 10.37 24.76 -20.63
C ILE A 592 11.52 24.36 -21.56
N LYS A 593 11.93 23.08 -21.50
CA LYS A 593 13.06 22.54 -22.24
C LYS A 593 12.80 21.12 -22.73
N LEU A 594 12.91 20.90 -24.04
CA LEU A 594 12.90 19.55 -24.63
C LEU A 594 14.20 18.83 -24.23
N VAL A 595 14.08 17.67 -23.54
CA VAL A 595 15.24 16.90 -23.05
C VAL A 595 15.41 15.56 -23.76
N GLU A 596 14.34 15.02 -24.34
CA GLU A 596 14.36 13.82 -25.16
C GLU A 596 13.37 13.96 -26.33
N ASN A 597 13.74 13.49 -27.53
CA ASN A 597 12.82 13.46 -28.67
C ASN A 597 13.22 12.38 -29.66
N THR A 598 12.47 11.29 -29.61
CA THR A 598 12.61 10.14 -30.50
C THR A 598 11.30 9.87 -31.24
N ASP A 599 11.25 8.85 -32.07
CA ASP A 599 10.02 8.38 -32.71
C ASP A 599 9.19 7.44 -31.84
N PHE A 600 9.60 7.22 -30.58
CA PHE A 600 8.88 6.41 -29.61
C PHE A 600 8.68 7.09 -28.24
N ALA A 601 9.42 8.14 -27.92
CA ALA A 601 9.22 8.91 -26.68
C ALA A 601 9.71 10.35 -26.84
N ALA A 602 9.03 11.28 -26.17
CA ALA A 602 9.54 12.63 -25.97
C ALA A 602 9.35 13.06 -24.53
N SER A 603 10.36 13.72 -23.97
CA SER A 603 10.33 14.25 -22.60
C SER A 603 10.66 15.72 -22.60
N VAL A 604 9.87 16.50 -21.87
CA VAL A 604 10.05 17.94 -21.66
C VAL A 604 10.22 18.21 -20.18
N GLU A 605 11.26 18.92 -19.80
CA GLU A 605 11.47 19.43 -18.46
C GLU A 605 10.77 20.79 -18.31
N VAL A 606 9.89 20.90 -17.31
CA VAL A 606 9.21 22.14 -16.93
C VAL A 606 9.70 22.54 -15.55
N THR A 607 10.28 23.74 -15.43
CA THR A 607 10.72 24.29 -14.16
C THR A 607 9.78 25.38 -13.69
N ASN A 608 9.06 25.13 -12.61
CA ASN A 608 8.19 26.10 -11.91
C ASN A 608 8.89 26.60 -10.65
N VAL A 609 8.64 27.86 -10.29
CA VAL A 609 9.14 28.42 -9.03
C VAL A 609 7.96 28.87 -8.17
N LEU A 610 7.82 28.25 -7.00
CA LEU A 610 6.90 28.69 -5.94
C LEU A 610 7.67 29.59 -4.96
N THR A 611 7.23 30.83 -4.82
CA THR A 611 7.73 31.71 -3.74
C THR A 611 6.76 31.60 -2.58
N VAL A 612 7.18 30.88 -1.53
CA VAL A 612 6.32 30.54 -0.38
C VAL A 612 6.91 31.11 0.91
N PRO A 613 6.09 31.39 1.93
CA PRO A 613 6.57 31.69 3.28
C PRO A 613 7.47 30.57 3.82
N VAL A 614 8.52 30.93 4.57
CA VAL A 614 9.45 29.95 5.16
C VAL A 614 8.77 29.03 6.18
N SER A 615 7.66 29.48 6.79
CA SER A 615 6.90 28.75 7.81
C SER A 615 5.57 29.44 8.10
N ALA A 616 4.81 28.96 9.07
CA ALA A 616 3.87 29.76 9.82
C ALA A 616 4.59 30.89 10.58
N ASP A 617 3.84 31.88 11.06
CA ASP A 617 4.36 32.90 11.98
C ASP A 617 4.56 32.36 13.41
N ASP A 618 5.21 33.15 14.31
CA ASP A 618 5.49 32.76 15.68
C ASP A 618 4.24 32.37 16.49
N GLN A 619 3.06 32.82 16.05
CA GLN A 619 1.76 32.50 16.67
C GLN A 619 1.50 30.99 16.68
N LEU A 620 1.91 30.23 15.63
CA LEU A 620 1.72 28.77 15.61
C LEU A 620 2.44 28.12 16.78
N LYS A 621 3.68 28.50 17.03
CA LYS A 621 4.46 27.94 18.15
C LYS A 621 3.83 28.28 19.52
N GLU A 622 3.35 29.51 19.71
CA GLU A 622 2.65 29.90 20.92
C GLU A 622 1.35 29.10 21.11
N GLU A 623 0.60 28.85 20.03
CA GLU A 623 -0.63 28.07 20.04
C GLU A 623 -0.35 26.58 20.34
N GLN A 624 0.74 25.98 19.79
CA GLN A 624 1.17 24.61 20.08
C GLN A 624 1.61 24.44 21.53
N GLU A 625 2.51 25.30 22.03
CA GLU A 625 2.97 25.30 23.44
C GLU A 625 1.81 25.56 24.42
N GLY A 626 0.83 26.34 24.01
CA GLY A 626 -0.39 26.60 24.75
C GLY A 626 -1.45 25.51 24.68
N LEU A 627 -1.19 24.40 23.97
CA LEU A 627 -2.14 23.31 23.72
C LEU A 627 -3.46 23.78 23.12
N VAL A 628 -3.38 24.80 22.23
CA VAL A 628 -4.55 25.28 21.50
C VAL A 628 -4.95 24.22 20.49
N GLU A 629 -6.19 23.72 20.61
CA GLU A 629 -6.76 22.77 19.68
C GLU A 629 -6.61 23.27 18.24
N PHE A 630 -6.16 22.43 17.33
CA PHE A 630 -5.78 22.83 15.97
C PHE A 630 -6.88 23.61 15.22
N MET A 631 -8.17 23.25 15.36
CA MET A 631 -9.28 23.99 14.75
C MET A 631 -9.49 25.41 15.29
N LYS A 632 -8.89 25.74 16.42
CA LYS A 632 -8.96 27.06 17.05
C LYS A 632 -7.74 27.91 16.78
N ARG A 633 -6.74 27.38 16.08
CA ARG A 633 -5.53 28.08 15.70
C ARG A 633 -5.82 29.23 14.73
N THR A 634 -5.09 30.33 14.89
CA THR A 634 -5.32 31.57 14.14
C THR A 634 -4.05 32.11 13.48
N CYS A 635 -2.96 31.36 13.57
CA CYS A 635 -1.66 31.68 12.99
C CYS A 635 -1.78 32.01 11.49
N LYS A 636 -0.80 32.73 10.99
CA LYS A 636 -0.69 33.11 9.58
C LYS A 636 0.63 32.65 9.01
N ARG A 637 0.77 32.78 7.72
CA ARG A 637 2.05 32.59 7.04
C ARG A 637 3.04 33.66 7.45
N SER A 638 4.32 33.31 7.66
CA SER A 638 5.43 34.23 7.85
C SER A 638 5.52 35.24 6.70
N SER A 639 6.03 36.41 6.99
CA SER A 639 6.35 37.42 5.96
C SER A 639 7.69 37.15 5.25
N GLU A 640 8.55 36.34 5.84
CA GLU A 640 9.79 35.85 5.21
C GLU A 640 9.47 34.76 4.23
N THR A 641 10.08 34.80 3.03
CA THR A 641 9.81 33.85 1.95
C THR A 641 11.05 33.12 1.49
N THR A 642 10.86 31.92 0.97
CA THR A 642 11.83 31.09 0.26
C THR A 642 11.31 30.69 -1.11
N GLN A 643 12.16 30.13 -1.93
CA GLN A 643 11.79 29.59 -3.23
C GLN A 643 11.90 28.06 -3.21
N ILE A 644 10.83 27.40 -3.64
CA ILE A 644 10.82 25.99 -3.98
C ILE A 644 10.81 25.89 -5.49
N VAL A 645 11.85 25.29 -6.06
CA VAL A 645 12.01 25.08 -7.51
C VAL A 645 11.55 23.65 -7.80
N LEU A 646 10.45 23.53 -8.56
CA LEU A 646 9.88 22.26 -8.97
C LEU A 646 10.33 21.93 -10.38
N HIS A 647 11.09 20.86 -10.53
CA HIS A 647 11.51 20.29 -11.82
C HIS A 647 10.58 19.13 -12.17
N THR A 648 9.76 19.29 -13.19
CA THR A 648 8.83 18.27 -13.64
C THR A 648 9.22 17.75 -15.02
N THR A 649 9.62 16.49 -15.10
CA THR A 649 9.80 15.79 -16.37
C THR A 649 8.46 15.24 -16.84
N ILE A 650 7.99 15.71 -17.99
CA ILE A 650 6.74 15.32 -18.64
C ILE A 650 7.09 14.45 -19.84
N THR A 651 6.62 13.20 -19.86
CA THR A 651 6.92 12.23 -20.92
C THR A 651 5.66 11.73 -21.60
N LEU A 652 5.66 11.79 -22.94
CA LEU A 652 4.69 11.10 -23.79
C LEU A 652 5.40 10.01 -24.59
N GLU A 653 4.92 8.77 -24.47
CA GLU A 653 5.40 7.62 -25.21
C GLU A 653 4.48 7.31 -26.41
N LYS A 654 5.05 6.70 -27.45
CA LYS A 654 4.28 6.11 -28.54
C LYS A 654 3.32 5.05 -27.98
N ASP A 655 2.18 4.87 -28.61
CA ASP A 655 1.15 3.90 -28.22
C ASP A 655 0.60 4.05 -26.77
N SER A 656 0.87 5.18 -26.09
CA SER A 656 0.39 5.45 -24.72
C SER A 656 -0.83 6.37 -24.72
N ARG A 657 -1.80 6.06 -23.84
CA ARG A 657 -2.92 6.94 -23.50
C ARG A 657 -2.63 7.77 -22.25
N SER A 658 -1.40 7.71 -21.76
CA SER A 658 -0.96 8.36 -20.52
C SER A 658 0.14 9.36 -20.78
N VAL A 659 0.14 10.43 -20.03
CA VAL A 659 1.26 11.37 -19.87
C VAL A 659 1.88 11.10 -18.51
N LYS A 660 3.18 10.81 -18.47
CA LYS A 660 3.94 10.52 -17.23
C LYS A 660 4.60 11.77 -16.69
N PHE A 661 4.64 11.88 -15.37
CA PHE A 661 5.24 13.00 -14.65
C PHE A 661 6.19 12.50 -13.57
N VAL A 662 7.35 13.10 -13.50
CA VAL A 662 8.29 13.00 -12.38
C VAL A 662 8.60 14.41 -11.91
N THR A 663 8.12 14.77 -10.72
CA THR A 663 8.35 16.09 -10.12
C THR A 663 9.35 15.96 -8.98
N GLU A 664 10.45 16.71 -9.06
CA GLU A 664 11.54 16.70 -8.08
C GLU A 664 11.78 18.12 -7.56
N PHE A 665 11.97 18.25 -6.25
CA PHE A 665 12.28 19.52 -5.59
C PHE A 665 12.88 19.32 -4.22
N ASP A 666 13.63 20.31 -3.75
CA ASP A 666 14.08 20.38 -2.37
C ASP A 666 13.09 21.20 -1.56
N ASN A 667 12.47 20.58 -0.55
CA ASN A 667 11.60 21.31 0.36
C ASN A 667 12.45 22.16 1.32
N THR A 668 12.24 23.48 1.31
CA THR A 668 12.94 24.47 2.11
C THR A 668 12.00 25.28 3.03
N ALA A 669 10.72 24.94 3.06
CA ALA A 669 9.70 25.59 3.88
C ALA A 669 9.10 24.61 4.89
N LYS A 670 8.53 25.15 5.97
CA LYS A 670 7.81 24.42 7.03
C LYS A 670 6.34 24.75 7.00
N ASP A 671 5.54 23.94 7.70
CA ASP A 671 4.12 24.21 8.00
C ASP A 671 3.30 24.49 6.74
N HIS A 672 3.43 23.60 5.73
CA HIS A 672 2.73 23.78 4.46
C HIS A 672 2.40 22.47 3.77
N ARG A 673 1.50 22.52 2.79
CA ARG A 673 1.11 21.40 1.94
C ARG A 673 1.21 21.81 0.47
N ILE A 674 1.82 20.96 -0.36
CA ILE A 674 1.86 21.12 -1.81
C ILE A 674 1.04 20.02 -2.48
N ARG A 675 0.15 20.43 -3.42
CA ARG A 675 -0.66 19.53 -4.23
C ARG A 675 -0.39 19.74 -5.72
N VAL A 676 -0.51 18.69 -6.52
CA VAL A 676 -0.70 18.80 -7.97
C VAL A 676 -2.19 18.80 -8.26
N VAL A 677 -2.66 19.76 -9.05
CA VAL A 677 -4.08 19.95 -9.34
C VAL A 677 -4.34 19.81 -10.84
N ALA A 678 -5.31 18.99 -11.19
CA ALA A 678 -5.75 18.73 -12.57
C ALA A 678 -7.24 19.07 -12.74
N PRO A 679 -7.58 20.22 -13.32
CA PRO A 679 -8.95 20.59 -13.67
C PRO A 679 -9.49 19.64 -14.74
N THR A 680 -10.41 18.75 -14.38
CA THR A 680 -10.89 17.70 -15.31
C THR A 680 -11.96 18.22 -16.28
N GLY A 681 -12.75 19.20 -15.86
CA GLY A 681 -13.92 19.66 -16.59
C GLY A 681 -14.99 18.58 -16.80
N ILE A 682 -14.92 17.48 -16.05
CA ILE A 682 -15.85 16.36 -16.10
C ILE A 682 -17.05 16.66 -15.20
N SER A 683 -18.26 16.53 -15.75
CA SER A 683 -19.49 16.72 -15.00
C SER A 683 -20.00 15.36 -14.53
N CYS A 684 -19.71 15.02 -13.29
CA CYS A 684 -20.16 13.79 -12.63
C CYS A 684 -20.37 14.05 -11.13
N THR A 685 -21.13 13.19 -10.47
CA THR A 685 -21.44 13.28 -9.04
C THR A 685 -20.62 12.32 -8.19
N HIS A 686 -19.92 11.41 -8.83
CA HIS A 686 -19.09 10.37 -8.18
C HIS A 686 -17.75 10.25 -8.91
N HIS A 687 -16.78 9.71 -8.20
CA HIS A 687 -15.46 9.40 -8.71
C HIS A 687 -15.07 7.99 -8.30
N TYR A 688 -14.05 7.44 -8.97
CA TYR A 688 -13.45 6.17 -8.65
C TYR A 688 -12.10 6.38 -7.95
N ALA A 689 -11.83 5.59 -6.92
CA ALA A 689 -10.52 5.52 -6.28
C ALA A 689 -10.12 4.05 -6.07
N ASP A 690 -8.83 3.76 -6.20
CA ASP A 690 -8.28 2.47 -5.84
C ASP A 690 -8.18 2.33 -4.31
N SER A 691 -8.66 1.21 -3.80
CA SER A 691 -8.63 0.83 -2.39
C SER A 691 -8.12 -0.61 -2.24
N VAL A 692 -8.21 -1.18 -1.04
CA VAL A 692 -7.73 -2.53 -0.75
C VAL A 692 -8.57 -3.57 -1.49
N PHE A 693 -8.05 -4.11 -2.59
CA PHE A 693 -8.75 -5.06 -3.47
C PHE A 693 -10.11 -4.57 -3.98
N GLU A 694 -10.26 -3.28 -4.16
CA GLU A 694 -11.50 -2.67 -4.58
C GLU A 694 -11.26 -1.39 -5.39
N VAL A 695 -12.04 -1.17 -6.43
CA VAL A 695 -12.22 0.14 -7.05
C VAL A 695 -13.50 0.72 -6.48
N VAL A 696 -13.36 1.62 -5.51
CA VAL A 696 -14.51 2.23 -4.82
C VAL A 696 -15.11 3.36 -5.64
N ASN A 697 -16.43 3.53 -5.55
CA ASN A 697 -17.14 4.63 -6.16
C ASN A 697 -17.65 5.56 -5.05
N ARG A 698 -17.07 6.76 -4.92
CA ARG A 698 -17.35 7.72 -3.86
C ARG A 698 -18.05 8.97 -4.40
N PRO A 699 -18.94 9.63 -3.61
CA PRO A 699 -19.55 10.89 -4.00
C PRO A 699 -18.52 12.02 -4.03
N ASN A 700 -18.64 12.94 -5.02
CA ASN A 700 -17.78 14.13 -5.11
C ASN A 700 -18.11 15.18 -4.04
N GLU A 701 -19.37 15.21 -3.58
CA GLU A 701 -19.82 16.12 -2.53
C GLU A 701 -19.93 15.33 -1.21
N HIS A 702 -19.26 15.80 -0.20
CA HIS A 702 -19.33 15.22 1.14
C HIS A 702 -20.67 15.55 1.82
N SER A 703 -21.03 14.70 2.78
CA SER A 703 -22.17 14.93 3.66
C SER A 703 -22.09 16.29 4.37
N LYS A 704 -23.25 16.90 4.63
CA LYS A 704 -23.32 18.13 5.46
C LYS A 704 -22.89 17.91 6.90
N LEU A 705 -22.88 16.67 7.35
CA LEU A 705 -22.43 16.25 8.69
C LEU A 705 -20.93 15.99 8.76
N TRP A 706 -20.22 16.12 7.64
CA TRP A 706 -18.76 15.97 7.61
C TRP A 706 -18.10 17.07 8.47
N GLU A 707 -17.47 16.68 9.55
CA GLU A 707 -16.90 17.58 10.55
C GLU A 707 -15.42 17.87 10.34
N ASN A 708 -14.65 16.97 9.70
CA ASN A 708 -13.26 17.23 9.40
C ASN A 708 -13.13 18.51 8.56
N PRO A 709 -12.27 19.47 8.92
CA PRO A 709 -12.06 20.71 8.15
C PRO A 709 -11.47 20.43 6.75
N CYS A 710 -10.79 19.31 6.59
CA CYS A 710 -10.25 18.82 5.33
C CYS A 710 -11.23 17.87 4.64
N LYS A 711 -11.34 18.00 3.32
CA LYS A 711 -12.20 17.15 2.48
C LYS A 711 -11.41 16.09 1.72
N CYS A 712 -10.23 15.73 2.23
CA CYS A 712 -9.39 14.71 1.64
C CYS A 712 -9.90 13.30 1.90
N GLU A 713 -9.58 12.42 0.98
CA GLU A 713 -9.82 10.98 1.04
C GLU A 713 -8.54 10.22 0.67
N HIS A 714 -8.54 8.92 0.88
CA HIS A 714 -7.40 8.05 0.58
C HIS A 714 -7.58 7.34 -0.77
N GLN A 715 -6.46 7.04 -1.41
CA GLN A 715 -6.32 6.17 -2.58
C GLN A 715 -5.10 5.28 -2.42
N GLN A 716 -5.02 4.19 -3.17
CA GLN A 716 -3.77 3.44 -3.33
C GLN A 716 -3.08 3.78 -4.66
N SER A 717 -3.52 3.21 -5.76
CA SER A 717 -2.83 3.33 -7.04
C SER A 717 -3.33 4.48 -7.90
N PHE A 718 -4.60 4.87 -7.77
CA PHE A 718 -5.19 5.91 -8.61
C PHE A 718 -6.48 6.50 -8.04
N VAL A 719 -6.81 7.69 -8.55
CA VAL A 719 -8.14 8.32 -8.48
C VAL A 719 -8.53 8.79 -9.88
N GLY A 720 -9.80 8.66 -10.25
CA GLY A 720 -10.28 9.02 -11.58
C GLY A 720 -11.75 9.40 -11.64
N LEU A 721 -12.08 10.13 -12.68
CA LEU A 721 -13.43 10.61 -12.98
C LEU A 721 -13.78 10.35 -14.44
N ASN A 722 -15.03 10.02 -14.72
CA ASN A 722 -15.55 9.96 -16.08
C ASN A 722 -16.98 10.47 -16.19
N ASP A 723 -17.34 10.86 -17.39
CA ASP A 723 -18.72 11.05 -17.85
C ASP A 723 -19.05 9.99 -18.91
N GLU A 724 -20.20 10.12 -19.57
CA GLU A 724 -20.65 9.17 -20.63
C GLU A 724 -19.68 9.06 -21.82
N LYS A 725 -18.85 10.06 -22.08
CA LYS A 725 -17.90 10.09 -23.20
C LYS A 725 -16.56 9.48 -22.84
N GLY A 726 -16.11 9.64 -21.62
CA GLY A 726 -14.82 9.20 -21.15
C GLY A 726 -14.32 10.04 -20.01
N GLY A 727 -13.10 9.76 -19.58
CA GLY A 727 -12.55 10.35 -18.38
C GLY A 727 -11.03 10.43 -18.35
N MET A 728 -10.56 10.76 -17.18
CA MET A 728 -9.15 10.70 -16.84
C MET A 728 -8.96 10.14 -15.43
N LEU A 729 -7.83 9.49 -15.22
CA LEU A 729 -7.36 9.12 -13.91
C LEU A 729 -5.95 9.66 -13.66
N ILE A 730 -5.59 9.83 -12.39
CA ILE A 730 -4.24 10.10 -11.94
C ILE A 730 -3.76 8.85 -11.20
N ALA A 731 -2.82 8.13 -11.82
CA ALA A 731 -2.10 7.05 -11.16
C ALA A 731 -0.89 7.62 -10.40
N ASN A 732 -0.46 6.94 -9.34
CA ASN A 732 0.60 7.43 -8.47
C ASN A 732 1.47 6.29 -7.91
N ILE A 733 2.62 6.67 -7.32
CA ILE A 733 3.47 5.79 -6.53
C ILE A 733 3.58 6.35 -5.12
N GLY A 734 2.67 5.89 -4.22
CA GLY A 734 2.66 6.26 -2.80
C GLY A 734 2.25 7.70 -2.52
N LEU A 735 1.35 8.28 -3.32
CA LEU A 735 0.70 9.56 -3.07
C LEU A 735 -0.77 9.28 -2.71
N TYR A 736 -1.02 8.97 -1.45
CA TYR A 736 -2.30 8.37 -1.02
C TYR A 736 -3.39 9.39 -0.69
N GLU A 737 -3.07 10.66 -0.45
CA GLU A 737 -4.07 11.69 -0.17
C GLU A 737 -4.51 12.41 -1.44
N TYR A 738 -5.82 12.48 -1.65
CA TYR A 738 -6.41 13.29 -2.70
C TYR A 738 -7.67 14.02 -2.21
N GLU A 739 -8.11 14.98 -3.01
CA GLU A 739 -9.37 15.72 -2.83
C GLU A 739 -10.01 15.99 -4.20
N ILE A 740 -11.33 15.83 -4.28
CA ILE A 740 -12.12 16.34 -5.41
C ILE A 740 -12.54 17.77 -5.09
N LEU A 741 -12.34 18.70 -6.04
CA LEU A 741 -12.72 20.11 -5.92
C LEU A 741 -13.92 20.39 -6.84
N PRO A 742 -15.17 20.21 -6.36
CA PRO A 742 -16.38 20.35 -7.19
C PRO A 742 -16.55 21.77 -7.74
N GLU A 743 -16.21 22.80 -6.97
CA GLU A 743 -16.25 24.22 -7.37
C GLU A 743 -15.26 24.54 -8.49
N GLU A 744 -14.23 23.75 -8.70
CA GLU A 744 -13.29 23.82 -9.81
C GLU A 744 -13.60 22.82 -10.93
N LYS A 745 -14.87 22.52 -11.15
CA LYS A 745 -15.36 21.56 -12.15
C LYS A 745 -14.79 20.16 -11.94
N ASN A 746 -14.86 19.67 -10.71
CA ASN A 746 -14.32 18.40 -10.29
C ASN A 746 -12.82 18.26 -10.60
N ALA A 747 -12.01 19.25 -10.21
CA ALA A 747 -10.58 19.11 -10.30
C ALA A 747 -10.08 18.01 -9.34
N LEU A 748 -9.11 17.22 -9.81
CA LEU A 748 -8.39 16.26 -9.00
C LEU A 748 -7.18 16.95 -8.35
N ALA A 749 -7.10 16.96 -7.03
CA ALA A 749 -5.96 17.48 -6.28
C ALA A 749 -5.28 16.34 -5.52
N VAL A 750 -4.03 16.04 -5.85
CA VAL A 750 -3.24 14.98 -5.20
C VAL A 750 -2.13 15.61 -4.39
N THR A 751 -2.00 15.26 -3.11
CA THR A 751 -0.97 15.79 -2.22
C THR A 751 0.38 15.16 -2.52
N ILE A 752 1.38 15.98 -2.83
CA ILE A 752 2.76 15.54 -3.10
C ILE A 752 3.73 15.84 -1.95
N LEU A 753 3.35 16.75 -1.07
CA LEU A 753 4.08 17.08 0.17
C LEU A 753 3.11 17.61 1.21
N ARG A 754 3.31 17.19 2.46
CA ARG A 754 2.74 17.80 3.65
C ARG A 754 3.82 17.94 4.71
N SER A 755 3.94 19.14 5.29
CA SER A 755 4.97 19.52 6.26
C SER A 755 4.33 20.05 7.52
N VAL A 756 4.48 19.38 8.63
CA VAL A 756 4.00 19.79 9.97
C VAL A 756 5.09 19.56 11.01
N GLY A 757 4.98 20.16 12.16
CA GLY A 757 6.03 20.13 13.20
C GLY A 757 5.61 19.54 14.52
N GLU A 758 4.45 18.91 14.61
CA GLU A 758 3.98 18.26 15.84
C GLU A 758 3.21 16.96 15.56
N LEU A 759 3.32 16.02 16.48
CA LEU A 759 2.54 14.77 16.46
C LEU A 759 1.04 15.04 16.66
N GLY A 760 0.67 15.89 17.62
CA GLY A 760 -0.72 16.34 17.81
C GLY A 760 -1.57 15.52 18.77
N ASP A 761 -0.96 14.63 19.54
CA ASP A 761 -1.63 13.91 20.62
C ASP A 761 -1.57 14.68 21.96
N TRP A 762 -1.95 14.04 23.08
CA TRP A 762 -2.17 14.57 24.43
C TRP A 762 -1.13 15.54 25.02
N GLY A 763 -0.10 15.92 24.30
CA GLY A 763 0.96 16.79 24.79
C GLY A 763 1.68 17.53 23.68
N VAL A 764 2.80 18.16 24.05
CA VAL A 764 3.69 18.83 23.11
C VAL A 764 4.76 17.83 22.66
N PHE A 765 4.60 17.28 21.48
CA PHE A 765 5.54 16.35 20.84
C PHE A 765 6.07 16.97 19.54
N PRO A 766 7.19 17.70 19.57
CA PRO A 766 7.80 18.23 18.36
C PRO A 766 8.31 17.10 17.46
N THR A 767 7.99 17.17 16.16
CA THR A 767 8.41 16.22 15.13
C THR A 767 9.04 16.97 13.97
N GLU A 768 10.31 17.32 14.12
CA GLU A 768 11.06 18.11 13.11
C GLU A 768 11.21 17.37 11.77
N LEU A 769 11.25 16.02 11.77
CA LEU A 769 11.37 15.24 10.54
C LEU A 769 10.08 15.25 9.73
N SER A 770 8.92 15.47 10.35
CA SER A 770 7.65 15.57 9.65
C SER A 770 7.52 16.85 8.82
N GLN A 771 8.38 17.85 9.05
CA GLN A 771 8.55 19.01 8.17
C GLN A 771 9.14 18.65 6.79
N GLN A 772 9.68 17.46 6.63
CA GLN A 772 10.18 16.93 5.35
C GLN A 772 11.14 17.91 4.64
N LEU A 773 12.04 18.60 5.39
CA LEU A 773 13.07 19.50 4.82
C LEU A 773 14.14 18.68 4.10
N ARG A 774 13.80 18.11 2.97
CA ARG A 774 14.62 17.18 2.21
C ARG A 774 14.26 17.20 0.74
N HIS A 775 15.01 16.45 -0.06
CA HIS A 775 14.65 16.18 -1.46
C HIS A 775 13.38 15.33 -1.55
N ILE A 776 12.43 15.79 -2.36
CA ILE A 776 11.14 15.15 -2.62
C ILE A 776 11.07 14.78 -4.11
N THR A 777 10.62 13.57 -4.39
CA THR A 777 10.27 13.13 -5.74
C THR A 777 8.81 12.66 -5.71
N ALA A 778 7.98 13.10 -6.62
CA ALA A 778 6.62 12.64 -6.82
C ALA A 778 6.47 12.05 -8.22
N GLU A 779 5.99 10.80 -8.29
CA GLU A 779 5.80 10.07 -9.55
C GLU A 779 4.31 9.80 -9.74
N TYR A 780 3.77 10.28 -10.86
CA TYR A 780 2.37 10.10 -11.22
C TYR A 780 2.18 10.10 -12.73
N GLU A 781 1.04 9.61 -13.17
CA GLU A 781 0.67 9.63 -14.59
C GLU A 781 -0.79 10.02 -14.75
N MET A 782 -1.11 10.74 -15.81
CA MET A 782 -2.47 11.09 -16.17
C MET A 782 -2.86 10.27 -17.40
N THR A 783 -3.83 9.36 -17.21
CA THR A 783 -4.36 8.48 -18.25
C THR A 783 -5.72 8.97 -18.74
N PHE A 784 -5.93 9.00 -20.05
CA PHE A 784 -7.16 9.43 -20.70
C PHE A 784 -7.84 8.25 -21.39
N PHE A 785 -9.16 8.13 -21.21
CA PHE A 785 -9.91 6.96 -21.67
C PHE A 785 -11.32 7.31 -22.16
N ALA A 786 -11.91 6.43 -22.95
CA ALA A 786 -13.28 6.53 -23.42
C ALA A 786 -14.21 5.63 -22.59
N GLY A 787 -15.42 6.10 -22.33
CA GLY A 787 -16.42 5.38 -21.55
C GLY A 787 -16.17 5.37 -20.04
N ASP A 788 -16.63 4.34 -19.37
CA ASP A 788 -16.46 4.16 -17.93
C ASP A 788 -15.08 3.61 -17.58
N LEU A 789 -14.51 4.04 -16.47
CA LEU A 789 -13.17 3.68 -16.00
C LEU A 789 -13.01 2.17 -15.78
N VAL A 790 -13.99 1.54 -15.15
CA VAL A 790 -13.95 0.11 -14.80
C VAL A 790 -14.31 -0.75 -16.00
N GLU A 791 -15.40 -0.41 -16.72
CA GLU A 791 -15.85 -1.18 -17.88
C GLU A 791 -14.84 -1.17 -19.05
N SER A 792 -14.06 -0.09 -19.20
CA SER A 792 -12.99 0.01 -20.21
C SER A 792 -11.69 -0.68 -19.78
N ASN A 793 -11.58 -1.18 -18.56
CA ASN A 793 -10.35 -1.67 -17.92
C ASN A 793 -9.22 -0.62 -17.84
N SER A 794 -9.54 0.67 -17.91
CA SER A 794 -8.52 1.74 -17.91
C SER A 794 -7.73 1.82 -16.59
N PHE A 795 -8.28 1.32 -15.49
CA PHE A 795 -7.61 1.19 -14.19
C PHE A 795 -6.34 0.32 -14.26
N ARG A 796 -6.25 -0.63 -15.22
CA ARG A 796 -5.07 -1.50 -15.35
C ARG A 796 -3.78 -0.73 -15.67
N SER A 797 -3.89 0.41 -16.37
CA SER A 797 -2.73 1.26 -16.66
C SER A 797 -2.06 1.75 -15.38
N ALA A 798 -2.84 2.10 -14.35
CA ALA A 798 -2.34 2.54 -13.07
C ALA A 798 -1.53 1.45 -12.34
N TYR A 799 -1.97 0.21 -12.39
CA TYR A 799 -1.21 -0.92 -11.81
C TYR A 799 0.06 -1.23 -12.62
N GLN A 800 0.01 -1.11 -13.94
CA GLN A 800 1.20 -1.27 -14.79
C GLN A 800 2.23 -0.15 -14.56
N PHE A 801 1.78 1.08 -14.35
CA PHE A 801 2.65 2.24 -14.06
C PHE A 801 3.54 2.01 -12.85
N GLN A 802 3.03 1.34 -11.82
CA GLN A 802 3.78 1.09 -10.58
C GLN A 802 4.86 0.02 -10.71
N VAL A 803 4.77 -0.89 -11.71
CA VAL A 803 5.67 -2.03 -11.85
C VAL A 803 6.77 -1.74 -12.86
N PRO A 804 8.04 -1.66 -12.44
CA PRO A 804 9.14 -1.48 -13.37
C PRO A 804 9.35 -2.72 -14.27
N TYR A 805 9.96 -2.51 -15.44
CA TYR A 805 10.53 -3.63 -16.21
C TYR A 805 11.79 -4.14 -15.51
N THR A 806 11.96 -5.45 -15.46
CA THR A 806 13.21 -6.08 -15.02
C THR A 806 14.00 -6.50 -16.24
N VAL A 807 15.31 -6.24 -16.25
CA VAL A 807 16.19 -6.60 -17.37
C VAL A 807 17.39 -7.38 -16.82
N ALA A 808 17.65 -8.54 -17.42
CA ALA A 808 18.85 -9.33 -17.12
C ALA A 808 19.71 -9.49 -18.36
N GLN A 809 20.99 -9.10 -18.27
CA GLN A 809 21.99 -9.31 -19.31
C GLN A 809 22.52 -10.75 -19.22
N THR A 810 22.72 -11.41 -20.39
CA THR A 810 23.33 -12.73 -20.46
C THR A 810 24.34 -12.78 -21.60
N LYS A 811 24.82 -13.97 -21.95
CA LYS A 811 25.77 -14.25 -23.04
C LYS A 811 25.07 -14.93 -24.20
N VAL A 812 25.71 -14.99 -25.36
CA VAL A 812 25.26 -15.83 -26.48
C VAL A 812 25.52 -17.29 -26.10
N HIS A 813 24.48 -18.11 -26.00
CA HIS A 813 24.55 -19.52 -25.67
C HIS A 813 23.28 -20.27 -26.11
N ALA A 814 23.38 -21.59 -26.23
CA ALA A 814 22.20 -22.43 -26.38
C ALA A 814 21.54 -22.61 -25.02
N GLY A 815 20.22 -22.49 -24.97
CA GLY A 815 19.42 -22.60 -23.75
C GLY A 815 18.28 -23.62 -23.85
N THR A 816 17.59 -23.85 -22.75
CA THR A 816 16.43 -24.75 -22.68
C THR A 816 15.11 -23.99 -22.79
N LEU A 817 15.13 -22.68 -22.54
CA LEU A 817 13.97 -21.81 -22.63
C LEU A 817 13.94 -21.07 -23.98
N PRO A 818 12.75 -20.86 -24.58
CA PRO A 818 12.61 -20.10 -25.82
C PRO A 818 12.99 -18.64 -25.63
N ALA A 819 13.19 -17.91 -26.72
CA ALA A 819 13.50 -16.48 -26.69
C ALA A 819 12.34 -15.60 -26.18
N GLU A 820 11.12 -16.13 -26.13
CA GLU A 820 9.93 -15.47 -25.60
C GLU A 820 9.06 -16.52 -24.90
N LYS A 821 8.52 -16.19 -23.71
CA LYS A 821 7.62 -17.07 -22.96
C LYS A 821 6.69 -16.25 -22.05
N SER A 822 5.46 -16.75 -21.87
CA SER A 822 4.54 -16.38 -20.79
C SER A 822 4.36 -17.59 -19.87
N TRP A 823 4.27 -17.36 -18.55
CA TRP A 823 4.09 -18.44 -17.56
C TRP A 823 2.64 -18.65 -17.15
N LEU A 824 1.77 -17.66 -17.35
CA LEU A 824 0.37 -17.78 -17.06
C LEU A 824 -0.43 -16.97 -18.10
N THR A 825 -1.26 -17.65 -18.88
CA THR A 825 -2.19 -17.00 -19.80
C THR A 825 -3.56 -16.96 -19.19
N TRP A 826 -4.11 -15.75 -19.04
CA TRP A 826 -5.43 -15.55 -18.45
C TRP A 826 -6.22 -14.46 -19.18
N GLU A 827 -7.54 -14.49 -19.01
CA GLU A 827 -8.49 -13.49 -19.50
C GLU A 827 -9.54 -13.21 -18.43
N GLY A 828 -10.00 -11.99 -18.35
CA GLY A 828 -11.10 -11.57 -17.47
C GLY A 828 -11.41 -10.10 -17.66
N GLU A 829 -12.65 -9.77 -18.00
CA GLU A 829 -13.10 -8.37 -18.08
C GLU A 829 -13.28 -7.81 -16.67
N ARG A 830 -12.92 -6.54 -16.46
CA ARG A 830 -13.04 -5.84 -15.20
C ARG A 830 -12.24 -6.46 -14.05
N MET A 831 -11.30 -7.31 -14.37
CA MET A 831 -10.47 -7.99 -13.40
C MET A 831 -9.07 -7.37 -13.32
N MET A 832 -8.53 -7.32 -12.13
CA MET A 832 -7.15 -7.01 -11.82
C MET A 832 -6.40 -8.30 -11.49
N PHE A 833 -5.21 -8.48 -12.05
CA PHE A 833 -4.24 -9.44 -11.55
C PHE A 833 -3.49 -8.82 -10.37
N SER A 834 -3.46 -9.52 -9.23
CA SER A 834 -2.82 -9.03 -8.01
C SER A 834 -1.41 -9.58 -7.83
N ASN A 835 -1.25 -10.90 -7.76
CA ASN A 835 0.03 -11.52 -7.42
C ASN A 835 0.18 -12.93 -8.03
N LEU A 836 1.43 -13.34 -8.27
CA LEU A 836 1.84 -14.71 -8.57
C LEU A 836 3.02 -15.09 -7.66
N LYS A 837 2.86 -16.17 -6.89
CA LYS A 837 3.89 -16.67 -5.99
C LYS A 837 3.81 -18.19 -5.84
N GLU A 838 4.80 -18.81 -5.21
CA GLU A 838 4.67 -20.20 -4.73
C GLU A 838 3.88 -20.24 -3.41
N LYS A 839 3.10 -21.31 -3.22
CA LYS A 839 2.32 -21.56 -2.00
C LYS A 839 3.22 -21.52 -0.76
N ALA A 840 2.76 -20.89 0.33
CA ALA A 840 3.58 -20.72 1.53
C ALA A 840 4.10 -22.05 2.13
N GLU A 841 3.31 -23.12 2.00
CA GLU A 841 3.67 -24.49 2.42
C GLU A 841 3.37 -25.44 1.26
N GLY A 842 4.35 -25.65 0.38
CA GLY A 842 4.24 -26.52 -0.79
C GLY A 842 4.93 -25.92 -2.01
N THR A 843 4.67 -26.51 -3.16
CA THR A 843 5.27 -26.12 -4.46
C THR A 843 4.25 -25.64 -5.48
N ASP A 844 2.95 -25.62 -5.13
CA ASP A 844 1.91 -25.12 -6.01
C ASP A 844 2.11 -23.62 -6.25
N ARG A 845 1.79 -23.15 -7.46
CA ARG A 845 1.75 -21.72 -7.74
C ARG A 845 0.40 -21.14 -7.36
N MET A 846 0.42 -20.02 -6.71
CA MET A 846 -0.78 -19.28 -6.31
C MET A 846 -0.88 -18.00 -7.12
N ALA A 847 -2.01 -17.81 -7.81
CA ALA A 847 -2.32 -16.58 -8.52
C ALA A 847 -3.59 -15.96 -7.92
N ARG A 848 -3.58 -14.63 -7.71
CA ARG A 848 -4.73 -13.89 -7.17
C ARG A 848 -5.23 -12.86 -8.15
N PHE A 849 -6.56 -12.80 -8.23
CA PHE A 849 -7.30 -11.88 -9.09
C PHE A 849 -8.43 -11.22 -8.31
N VAL A 850 -8.85 -10.04 -8.75
CA VAL A 850 -9.95 -9.30 -8.15
C VAL A 850 -10.88 -8.80 -9.24
N ASN A 851 -12.18 -9.01 -9.09
CA ASN A 851 -13.18 -8.34 -9.91
C ASN A 851 -13.38 -6.91 -9.36
N CYS A 852 -13.01 -5.91 -10.13
CA CYS A 852 -13.10 -4.48 -9.75
C CYS A 852 -14.50 -3.87 -9.99
N SER A 853 -15.48 -4.66 -10.40
CA SER A 853 -16.84 -4.24 -10.72
C SER A 853 -17.86 -4.96 -9.85
N GLY A 854 -19.02 -4.33 -9.61
CA GLY A 854 -20.19 -4.97 -9.00
C GLY A 854 -20.86 -6.03 -9.87
N GLU A 855 -20.54 -6.06 -11.18
CA GLU A 855 -21.10 -7.03 -12.11
C GLU A 855 -20.28 -8.32 -12.11
N PRO A 856 -20.95 -9.49 -12.17
CA PRO A 856 -20.24 -10.77 -12.27
C PRO A 856 -19.46 -10.89 -13.59
N THR A 857 -18.38 -11.66 -13.55
CA THR A 857 -17.52 -11.93 -14.71
C THR A 857 -17.04 -13.37 -14.71
N VAL A 858 -16.18 -13.74 -15.65
CA VAL A 858 -15.55 -15.07 -15.73
C VAL A 858 -14.03 -14.88 -15.81
N LEU A 859 -13.33 -15.47 -14.88
CA LEU A 859 -11.87 -15.63 -14.97
C LEU A 859 -11.58 -16.87 -15.81
N ARG A 860 -10.80 -16.69 -16.87
CA ARG A 860 -10.36 -17.79 -17.74
C ARG A 860 -8.86 -17.95 -17.61
N ILE A 861 -8.41 -19.18 -17.39
CA ILE A 861 -6.98 -19.53 -17.31
C ILE A 861 -6.71 -20.65 -18.30
N LYS A 862 -5.68 -20.46 -19.12
CA LYS A 862 -5.30 -21.44 -20.14
C LYS A 862 -4.44 -22.54 -19.51
N LYS A 863 -4.86 -23.78 -19.69
CA LYS A 863 -4.03 -24.93 -19.35
C LYS A 863 -2.83 -25.00 -20.29
N ASP A 864 -1.65 -25.12 -19.73
CA ASP A 864 -0.43 -25.39 -20.48
C ASP A 864 0.26 -26.66 -19.97
N ALA A 865 1.44 -27.00 -20.51
CA ALA A 865 2.18 -28.19 -20.14
C ALA A 865 2.93 -28.05 -18.82
N SER A 866 2.94 -26.86 -18.19
CA SER A 866 3.70 -26.57 -16.98
C SER A 866 2.94 -26.93 -15.70
N PHE A 867 1.63 -27.24 -15.78
CA PHE A 867 0.84 -27.67 -14.63
C PHE A 867 -0.21 -28.73 -14.97
N GLU A 868 -0.48 -29.62 -14.00
CA GLU A 868 -1.40 -30.75 -14.19
C GLU A 868 -2.86 -30.36 -13.90
N THR A 869 -3.10 -29.66 -12.80
CA THR A 869 -4.44 -29.32 -12.32
C THR A 869 -4.50 -27.89 -11.80
N LEU A 870 -5.72 -27.33 -11.81
CA LEU A 870 -6.01 -26.04 -11.21
C LEU A 870 -7.15 -26.21 -10.18
N TYR A 871 -7.07 -25.50 -9.08
CA TYR A 871 -8.08 -25.49 -8.03
C TYR A 871 -8.38 -24.06 -7.54
N PHE A 872 -9.61 -23.84 -7.10
CA PHE A 872 -9.99 -22.63 -6.37
C PHE A 872 -9.51 -22.73 -4.94
N SER A 873 -8.93 -21.67 -4.42
CA SER A 873 -8.34 -21.58 -3.08
C SER A 873 -8.94 -20.44 -2.26
N ASN A 874 -8.89 -20.55 -0.94
CA ASN A 874 -9.10 -19.41 -0.04
C ASN A 874 -7.81 -18.56 0.08
N ILE A 875 -7.86 -17.45 0.82
CA ILE A 875 -6.67 -16.58 1.01
C ILE A 875 -5.59 -17.21 1.88
N LEU A 876 -5.88 -18.30 2.59
CA LEU A 876 -4.88 -19.08 3.34
C LEU A 876 -4.21 -20.15 2.48
N GLU A 877 -4.49 -20.17 1.18
CA GLU A 877 -3.92 -21.10 0.19
C GLU A 877 -4.36 -22.56 0.43
N GLU A 878 -5.50 -22.75 1.07
CA GLU A 878 -6.13 -24.06 1.25
C GLU A 878 -7.04 -24.34 0.05
N GLU A 879 -6.95 -25.55 -0.52
CA GLU A 879 -7.82 -25.97 -1.61
C GLU A 879 -9.28 -25.99 -1.15
N VAL A 880 -10.15 -25.29 -1.86
CA VAL A 880 -11.59 -25.29 -1.62
C VAL A 880 -12.30 -26.26 -2.56
N ARG A 881 -11.95 -26.24 -3.86
CA ARG A 881 -12.50 -27.12 -4.87
C ARG A 881 -11.58 -27.24 -6.08
N PRO A 882 -11.49 -28.43 -6.71
CA PRO A 882 -10.79 -28.59 -7.98
C PRO A 882 -11.59 -27.96 -9.12
N GLU A 883 -10.89 -27.50 -10.15
CA GLU A 883 -11.50 -26.99 -11.39
C GLU A 883 -11.21 -27.93 -12.57
N THR A 884 -12.03 -27.88 -13.60
CA THR A 884 -11.88 -28.72 -14.79
C THR A 884 -11.80 -27.86 -16.04
N ALA A 885 -10.77 -28.09 -16.86
CA ALA A 885 -10.63 -27.38 -18.13
C ALA A 885 -11.70 -27.86 -19.14
N ASN A 886 -12.22 -26.94 -19.94
CA ASN A 886 -13.10 -27.24 -21.06
C ASN A 886 -12.35 -27.92 -22.23
N ALA A 887 -13.06 -28.28 -23.31
CA ALA A 887 -12.48 -28.97 -24.46
C ALA A 887 -11.37 -28.17 -25.17
N ASP A 888 -11.39 -26.84 -25.05
CA ASP A 888 -10.40 -25.93 -25.64
C ASP A 888 -9.23 -25.67 -24.69
N GLY A 889 -9.19 -26.32 -23.53
CA GLY A 889 -8.14 -26.24 -22.54
C GLY A 889 -8.19 -24.96 -21.68
N TRP A 890 -9.39 -24.38 -21.48
CA TRP A 890 -9.59 -23.27 -20.57
C TRP A 890 -10.29 -23.71 -19.30
N TYR A 891 -9.79 -23.27 -18.16
CA TYR A 891 -10.53 -23.24 -16.90
C TYR A 891 -11.37 -21.97 -16.90
N GLU A 892 -12.67 -22.11 -16.64
CA GLU A 892 -13.63 -21.00 -16.62
C GLU A 892 -14.24 -20.91 -15.22
N ILE A 893 -13.81 -19.92 -14.46
CA ILE A 893 -14.19 -19.71 -13.05
C ILE A 893 -15.18 -18.56 -13.00
N PRO A 894 -16.46 -18.80 -12.66
CA PRO A 894 -17.42 -17.72 -12.41
C PRO A 894 -16.99 -16.90 -11.22
N VAL A 895 -16.97 -15.58 -11.36
CA VAL A 895 -16.54 -14.62 -10.35
C VAL A 895 -17.67 -13.63 -10.08
N ARG A 896 -18.05 -13.49 -8.82
CA ARG A 896 -19.07 -12.51 -8.39
C ARG A 896 -18.53 -11.09 -8.51
N GLY A 897 -19.43 -10.09 -8.44
CA GLY A 897 -19.00 -8.70 -8.30
C GLY A 897 -18.09 -8.53 -7.08
N PHE A 898 -17.01 -7.80 -7.22
CA PHE A 898 -16.01 -7.51 -6.19
C PHE A 898 -15.38 -8.74 -5.48
N GLU A 899 -15.44 -9.93 -6.10
CA GLU A 899 -14.87 -11.13 -5.51
C GLU A 899 -13.35 -11.18 -5.67
N ILE A 900 -12.67 -11.52 -4.57
CA ILE A 900 -11.25 -11.83 -4.53
C ILE A 900 -11.10 -13.33 -4.77
N VAL A 901 -10.44 -13.68 -5.87
CA VAL A 901 -10.25 -15.05 -6.32
C VAL A 901 -8.79 -15.46 -6.21
N THR A 902 -8.53 -16.51 -5.47
CA THR A 902 -7.22 -17.15 -5.43
C THR A 902 -7.32 -18.52 -6.11
N VAL A 903 -6.40 -18.80 -7.03
CA VAL A 903 -6.28 -20.12 -7.65
C VAL A 903 -4.91 -20.71 -7.36
N GLY A 904 -4.89 -22.02 -7.13
CA GLY A 904 -3.68 -22.81 -7.05
C GLY A 904 -3.51 -23.66 -8.31
N VAL A 905 -2.28 -23.71 -8.81
CA VAL A 905 -1.89 -24.60 -9.90
C VAL A 905 -0.87 -25.60 -9.38
N ASN A 906 -1.19 -26.89 -9.50
CA ASN A 906 -0.31 -27.97 -9.11
C ASN A 906 0.72 -28.22 -10.22
N VAL A 907 2.01 -28.20 -9.86
CA VAL A 907 3.16 -28.28 -10.79
C VAL A 907 3.75 -29.69 -10.81
#